data_53955c95d68d9a8f44e97f201ceaae2d
#
_entry.id   53955c95d68d9a8f44e97f201ceaae2d
#
_cell.length_a   1.000
_cell.length_b   1.000
_cell.length_c   1.000
_cell.angle_alpha   90.00
_cell.angle_beta   90.00
_cell.angle_gamma   90.00
#
_symmetry.space_group_name_H-M   'P 1'
#
loop_
_entity.id
_entity.type
_entity.pdbx_description
1 polymer ?
#
loop_
_entity_poly.entity_id
_entity_poly.type
_entity_poly.pdbx_seq_one_letter_code
_entity_poly.pdbx_strand_id
1 'polypeptide(L)'
;MEQYTVTGMSCAACSARVEKAVKAVPGVTSCSVSLLTNSMGVEGTASASAIVKAVQEAGYGASPKAAAAETPSAELDALADHETPRLKKRLIASLVFLAVLMYFSMGHMMWGWPLPHWFDGNHVAMGLVQLLLAGIVMVINQKFFISGFKGLLHRAPNMDTLVALGSSASFLWSTYALFAMTRAQVDGNDALVMHYMMELYFESAAMILTLITVGKMLEARSKGKTTDALKSLMKLAPQTATLLREGAEVTVPIAQVKKGDLFVVRPGENIPVDGLVLEGSSAVNESALTGESIPVDKTAGDKVSAATTNQSGFLKCEATRVGEDTTLAQIIRMVSDAAATKAPIAKIADTVSGFFVPAVISISVLTTLVWLLLGREFGYALARGISVLVISCPCALGLATPVAIMVGNGLGARNGILCKPAASLEAAGRTQIVALDKTGTITSGEPRVTDILPAEGVSESELLTLAASLEQKSEHPLAKAVLAYAETETIACPDVTDFAALPGNGLSARLDGMEIYGGNAEFIATKASVPAELQAEAARLAAEGKTPLFFGGAGRLMGVIAVADTLKEDSPRAIRELQDMGIRVVMLTGDNQRTADAIGRQAGVDDVIAGVLPDGKEAVIRRLQESGKVAMVGDGINDAPALTRADTGIAIGAGTDVAIDAADVVLMNSRLSDVPAAIRLSRATLRNIHENLFWAFIYNIIGIPLAAGVFIPFGLTLNPMFGAAAMSLSSFCVVSNALRLNLFDLHSTKHDRKPKSAALPAAPVQPAAAENTAEPVSAPVVKEDNAMKKTLHVEGMMCCHCEARVKKALEALPAVDEAVVSHEAGTAIVTLNTVVSDADLKKAVEDQDYKVTGIE
;
A
#
# COMPACT_ATOMS: atom_id res chain seq x y z
N MET A 1 3.41 -14.80 -1.22
CA MET A 1 3.02 -14.75 0.21
C MET A 1 1.86 -15.71 0.44
N GLU A 2 2.02 -16.73 1.31
CA GLU A 2 0.91 -17.64 1.69
C GLU A 2 -0.01 -16.97 2.70
N GLN A 3 -1.32 -17.12 2.52
CA GLN A 3 -2.32 -16.54 3.42
C GLN A 3 -2.97 -17.60 4.32
N TYR A 4 -3.20 -17.24 5.58
CA TYR A 4 -3.85 -18.05 6.59
C TYR A 4 -4.98 -17.27 7.27
N THR A 5 -6.08 -17.93 7.60
CA THR A 5 -7.10 -17.40 8.50
C THR A 5 -6.70 -17.69 9.94
N VAL A 6 -6.67 -16.67 10.81
CA VAL A 6 -6.31 -16.80 12.23
C VAL A 6 -7.51 -16.50 13.10
N THR A 7 -7.82 -17.39 14.03
CA THR A 7 -8.99 -17.26 14.92
C THR A 7 -8.57 -17.08 16.39
N GLY A 8 -9.40 -16.38 17.17
CA GLY A 8 -9.17 -16.20 18.62
C GLY A 8 -8.39 -14.94 18.99
N MET A 9 -7.98 -14.11 18.03
CA MET A 9 -7.34 -12.83 18.31
C MET A 9 -8.39 -11.78 18.73
N SER A 10 -8.12 -11.05 19.82
CA SER A 10 -9.03 -10.01 20.34
C SER A 10 -8.39 -8.62 20.42
N CYS A 11 -7.06 -8.52 20.28
CA CYS A 11 -6.33 -7.25 20.42
C CYS A 11 -4.96 -7.28 19.71
N ALA A 12 -4.31 -6.11 19.59
CA ALA A 12 -3.00 -5.96 18.97
C ALA A 12 -1.91 -6.81 19.63
N ALA A 13 -1.92 -6.98 20.95
CA ALA A 13 -0.99 -7.86 21.64
C ALA A 13 -1.13 -9.34 21.21
N CYS A 14 -2.36 -9.78 20.84
CA CYS A 14 -2.61 -11.11 20.32
C CYS A 14 -1.95 -11.28 18.94
N SER A 15 -2.13 -10.31 18.02
CA SER A 15 -1.54 -10.35 16.69
C SER A 15 0.00 -10.32 16.72
N ALA A 16 0.58 -9.48 17.60
CA ALA A 16 2.03 -9.43 17.80
C ALA A 16 2.61 -10.76 18.29
N ARG A 17 1.87 -11.45 19.16
CA ARG A 17 2.27 -12.76 19.69
C ARG A 17 2.24 -13.85 18.61
N VAL A 18 1.18 -13.92 17.82
CA VAL A 18 1.08 -14.85 16.69
C VAL A 18 2.24 -14.60 15.72
N GLU A 19 2.47 -13.33 15.36
CA GLU A 19 3.56 -12.93 14.48
C GLU A 19 4.94 -13.36 15.01
N LYS A 20 5.19 -13.17 16.32
CA LYS A 20 6.43 -13.61 16.96
C LYS A 20 6.60 -15.12 16.96
N ALA A 21 5.53 -15.88 17.21
CA ALA A 21 5.56 -17.35 17.23
C ALA A 21 5.83 -17.92 15.83
N VAL A 22 5.21 -17.35 14.79
CA VAL A 22 5.41 -17.80 13.40
C VAL A 22 6.78 -17.40 12.87
N LYS A 23 7.30 -16.21 13.17
CA LYS A 23 8.67 -15.80 12.82
C LYS A 23 9.76 -16.67 13.46
N ALA A 24 9.46 -17.36 14.55
CA ALA A 24 10.39 -18.29 15.18
C ALA A 24 10.43 -19.66 14.48
N VAL A 25 9.55 -19.93 13.53
CA VAL A 25 9.53 -21.19 12.76
C VAL A 25 10.65 -21.16 11.73
N PRO A 26 11.55 -22.17 11.69
CA PRO A 26 12.60 -22.26 10.69
C PRO A 26 12.04 -22.23 9.26
N GLY A 27 12.60 -21.40 8.40
CA GLY A 27 12.18 -21.23 7.02
C GLY A 27 11.15 -20.12 6.81
N VAL A 28 10.69 -19.40 7.83
CA VAL A 28 9.87 -18.19 7.70
C VAL A 28 10.79 -16.97 7.55
N THR A 29 10.68 -16.26 6.43
CA THR A 29 11.42 -15.02 6.16
C THR A 29 10.66 -13.80 6.65
N SER A 30 9.35 -13.75 6.40
CA SER A 30 8.49 -12.70 6.90
C SER A 30 7.13 -13.24 7.36
N CYS A 31 6.54 -12.55 8.33
CA CYS A 31 5.18 -12.82 8.79
C CYS A 31 4.51 -11.51 9.17
N SER A 32 3.29 -11.31 8.70
CA SER A 32 2.43 -10.18 9.05
C SER A 32 1.04 -10.68 9.42
N VAL A 33 0.50 -10.22 10.56
CA VAL A 33 -0.79 -10.66 11.09
C VAL A 33 -1.74 -9.50 11.18
N SER A 34 -2.87 -9.55 10.47
CA SER A 34 -3.92 -8.53 10.48
C SER A 34 -5.02 -8.88 11.46
N LEU A 35 -5.19 -8.04 12.50
CA LEU A 35 -6.31 -8.15 13.43
C LEU A 35 -7.65 -7.76 12.78
N LEU A 36 -7.60 -6.95 11.73
CA LEU A 36 -8.79 -6.40 11.08
C LEU A 36 -9.48 -7.44 10.20
N THR A 37 -8.69 -8.17 9.40
CA THR A 37 -9.17 -9.22 8.48
C THR A 37 -9.10 -10.62 9.10
N ASN A 38 -8.57 -10.75 10.33
CA ASN A 38 -8.26 -12.03 10.97
C ASN A 38 -7.42 -12.96 10.07
N SER A 39 -6.51 -12.37 9.29
CA SER A 39 -5.63 -13.06 8.36
C SER A 39 -4.16 -12.91 8.76
N MET A 40 -3.35 -13.81 8.23
CA MET A 40 -1.90 -13.80 8.38
C MET A 40 -1.26 -14.11 7.03
N GLY A 41 -0.34 -13.25 6.60
CA GLY A 41 0.52 -13.49 5.45
C GLY A 41 1.89 -13.99 5.92
N VAL A 42 2.38 -15.06 5.32
CA VAL A 42 3.69 -15.65 5.63
C VAL A 42 4.48 -15.82 4.35
N GLU A 43 5.75 -15.44 4.39
CA GLU A 43 6.73 -15.67 3.34
C GLU A 43 7.83 -16.58 3.86
N GLY A 44 8.30 -17.47 3.01
CA GLY A 44 9.36 -18.41 3.34
C GLY A 44 9.11 -19.80 2.77
N THR A 45 9.92 -20.75 3.21
CA THR A 45 9.89 -22.18 2.79
C THR A 45 9.31 -23.09 3.85
N ALA A 46 8.78 -22.55 4.96
CA ALA A 46 8.22 -23.32 6.07
C ALA A 46 6.92 -24.04 5.64
N SER A 47 6.70 -25.27 6.10
CA SER A 47 5.48 -26.00 5.78
C SER A 47 4.26 -25.42 6.48
N ALA A 48 3.10 -25.44 5.81
CA ALA A 48 1.83 -24.98 6.36
C ALA A 48 1.49 -25.63 7.72
N SER A 49 1.81 -26.92 7.88
CA SER A 49 1.58 -27.64 9.15
C SER A 49 2.43 -27.11 10.30
N ALA A 50 3.70 -26.70 10.03
CA ALA A 50 4.57 -26.11 11.05
C ALA A 50 4.07 -24.73 11.47
N ILE A 51 3.61 -23.91 10.51
CA ILE A 51 3.02 -22.59 10.76
C ILE A 51 1.76 -22.72 11.61
N VAL A 52 0.81 -23.59 11.22
CA VAL A 52 -0.43 -23.82 11.97
C VAL A 52 -0.13 -24.28 13.40
N LYS A 53 0.82 -25.20 13.57
CA LYS A 53 1.24 -25.70 14.89
C LYS A 53 1.80 -24.58 15.77
N ALA A 54 2.66 -23.71 15.22
CA ALA A 54 3.21 -22.59 15.97
C ALA A 54 2.11 -21.61 16.46
N VAL A 55 1.09 -21.36 15.62
CA VAL A 55 -0.06 -20.52 16.00
C VAL A 55 -0.90 -21.20 17.12
N GLN A 56 -1.10 -22.52 17.02
CA GLN A 56 -1.82 -23.28 18.05
C GLN A 56 -1.09 -23.31 19.38
N GLU A 57 0.23 -23.49 19.37
CA GLU A 57 1.07 -23.42 20.56
C GLU A 57 1.07 -22.01 21.20
N ALA A 58 0.93 -20.96 20.38
CA ALA A 58 0.73 -19.60 20.86
C ALA A 58 -0.67 -19.38 21.49
N GLY A 59 -1.58 -20.34 21.38
CA GLY A 59 -2.92 -20.31 21.97
C GLY A 59 -4.05 -19.85 21.06
N TYR A 60 -3.81 -19.77 19.74
CA TYR A 60 -4.76 -19.31 18.71
C TYR A 60 -5.05 -20.41 17.69
N GLY A 61 -6.11 -20.24 16.89
CA GLY A 61 -6.39 -21.15 15.77
C GLY A 61 -5.83 -20.60 14.48
N ALA A 62 -5.34 -21.46 13.57
CA ALA A 62 -4.99 -21.09 12.21
C ALA A 62 -5.42 -22.17 11.24
N SER A 63 -5.80 -21.75 10.03
CA SER A 63 -6.04 -22.61 8.87
C SER A 63 -5.48 -21.95 7.62
N PRO A 64 -4.83 -22.71 6.71
CA PRO A 64 -4.43 -22.17 5.40
C PRO A 64 -5.67 -21.63 4.68
N LYS A 65 -5.56 -20.47 4.06
CA LYS A 65 -6.57 -20.00 3.12
C LYS A 65 -6.32 -20.76 1.83
N ALA A 66 -7.16 -21.76 1.55
CA ALA A 66 -6.97 -22.63 0.40
C ALA A 66 -6.98 -21.80 -0.88
N ALA A 67 -6.02 -22.06 -1.76
CA ALA A 67 -5.99 -21.56 -3.14
C ALA A 67 -7.02 -22.31 -4.04
N ALA A 68 -8.07 -22.85 -3.44
CA ALA A 68 -9.15 -23.50 -4.18
C ALA A 68 -10.16 -22.43 -4.56
N ALA A 69 -10.53 -22.41 -5.83
CA ALA A 69 -11.58 -21.58 -6.45
C ALA A 69 -12.79 -21.36 -5.53
N GLU A 70 -12.64 -20.49 -4.55
CA GLU A 70 -13.77 -19.99 -3.79
C GLU A 70 -14.52 -19.06 -4.74
N THR A 71 -15.77 -19.38 -4.99
CA THR A 71 -16.64 -18.48 -5.77
C THR A 71 -16.63 -17.10 -5.12
N PRO A 72 -16.72 -16.00 -5.88
CA PRO A 72 -16.77 -14.64 -5.34
C PRO A 72 -17.80 -14.46 -4.21
N SER A 73 -18.82 -15.31 -4.17
CA SER A 73 -19.81 -15.34 -3.10
C SER A 73 -19.27 -15.85 -1.76
N ALA A 74 -18.31 -16.79 -1.74
CA ALA A 74 -17.71 -17.33 -0.52
C ALA A 74 -16.75 -16.31 0.12
N GLU A 75 -16.02 -15.55 -0.70
CA GLU A 75 -15.16 -14.44 -0.20
C GLU A 75 -15.99 -13.27 0.34
N LEU A 76 -17.09 -12.92 -0.30
CA LEU A 76 -18.04 -11.92 0.21
C LEU A 76 -18.63 -12.32 1.56
N ASP A 77 -18.93 -13.62 1.75
CA ASP A 77 -19.45 -14.15 3.02
C ASP A 77 -18.36 -14.17 4.10
N ALA A 78 -17.11 -14.43 3.75
CA ALA A 78 -15.97 -14.35 4.67
C ALA A 78 -15.70 -12.93 5.19
N LEU A 79 -16.03 -11.90 4.39
CA LEU A 79 -15.96 -10.49 4.78
C LEU A 79 -17.25 -10.00 5.46
N ALA A 80 -18.30 -10.83 5.54
CA ALA A 80 -19.55 -10.45 6.19
C ALA A 80 -19.36 -10.24 7.71
N ASP A 81 -20.08 -9.26 8.26
CA ASP A 81 -20.03 -8.94 9.69
C ASP A 81 -20.88 -9.93 10.49
N HIS A 82 -20.31 -11.06 10.88
CA HIS A 82 -20.95 -12.06 11.74
C HIS A 82 -20.81 -11.77 13.23
N GLU A 83 -19.88 -10.85 13.61
CA GLU A 83 -19.61 -10.54 15.03
C GLU A 83 -20.60 -9.53 15.61
N THR A 84 -20.95 -8.48 14.89
CA THR A 84 -21.86 -7.43 15.38
C THR A 84 -23.22 -8.00 15.82
N PRO A 85 -23.91 -8.90 15.08
CA PRO A 85 -25.20 -9.46 15.53
C PRO A 85 -25.07 -10.27 16.82
N ARG A 86 -23.97 -11.02 16.99
CA ARG A 86 -23.71 -11.82 18.20
C ARG A 86 -23.44 -10.91 19.40
N LEU A 87 -22.60 -9.88 19.23
CA LEU A 87 -22.32 -8.91 20.28
C LEU A 87 -23.56 -8.09 20.65
N LYS A 88 -24.39 -7.71 19.68
CA LYS A 88 -25.67 -7.03 19.92
C LYS A 88 -26.62 -7.85 20.79
N LYS A 89 -26.77 -9.16 20.53
CA LYS A 89 -27.60 -10.05 21.36
C LYS A 89 -27.06 -10.15 22.80
N ARG A 90 -25.73 -10.32 22.95
CA ARG A 90 -25.09 -10.34 24.28
C ARG A 90 -25.26 -9.03 25.02
N LEU A 91 -25.09 -7.90 24.34
CA LEU A 91 -25.23 -6.58 24.91
C LEU A 91 -26.66 -6.34 25.42
N ILE A 92 -27.69 -6.65 24.60
CA ILE A 92 -29.09 -6.49 25.01
C ILE A 92 -29.39 -7.35 26.26
N ALA A 93 -28.95 -8.61 26.27
CA ALA A 93 -29.14 -9.47 27.44
C ALA A 93 -28.43 -8.90 28.66
N SER A 94 -27.16 -8.44 28.55
CA SER A 94 -26.43 -7.82 29.66
C SER A 94 -27.09 -6.54 30.15
N LEU A 95 -27.61 -5.69 29.25
CA LEU A 95 -28.30 -4.44 29.61
C LEU A 95 -29.58 -4.67 30.37
N VAL A 96 -30.36 -5.71 30.05
CA VAL A 96 -31.59 -6.05 30.76
C VAL A 96 -31.27 -6.39 32.23
N PHE A 97 -30.34 -7.32 32.48
CA PHE A 97 -29.96 -7.70 33.84
C PHE A 97 -29.24 -6.58 34.57
N LEU A 98 -28.40 -5.79 33.85
CA LEU A 98 -27.75 -4.63 34.44
C LEU A 98 -28.75 -3.55 34.87
N ALA A 99 -29.79 -3.27 34.08
CA ALA A 99 -30.81 -2.30 34.43
C ALA A 99 -31.56 -2.69 35.72
N VAL A 100 -31.91 -3.99 35.88
CA VAL A 100 -32.49 -4.51 37.12
C VAL A 100 -31.50 -4.40 38.26
N LEU A 101 -30.21 -4.76 38.05
CA LEU A 101 -29.19 -4.63 39.09
C LEU A 101 -29.02 -3.18 39.54
N MET A 102 -28.98 -2.22 38.61
CA MET A 102 -28.88 -0.78 38.91
C MET A 102 -30.10 -0.25 39.64
N TYR A 103 -31.29 -0.81 39.37
CA TYR A 103 -32.49 -0.47 40.11
C TYR A 103 -32.37 -0.81 41.61
N PHE A 104 -31.82 -2.01 41.94
CA PHE A 104 -31.59 -2.46 43.29
C PHE A 104 -30.45 -1.71 43.99
N SER A 105 -29.30 -1.51 43.28
CA SER A 105 -28.11 -0.91 43.90
C SER A 105 -28.25 0.61 44.01
N MET A 106 -28.37 1.33 42.90
CA MET A 106 -28.37 2.80 42.90
C MET A 106 -29.80 3.36 43.04
N GLY A 107 -30.79 2.76 42.33
CA GLY A 107 -32.16 3.26 42.31
C GLY A 107 -32.77 3.31 43.70
N HIS A 108 -32.71 2.24 44.44
CA HIS A 108 -33.24 2.19 45.80
C HIS A 108 -32.33 2.91 46.80
N MET A 109 -31.02 2.64 46.79
CA MET A 109 -30.09 3.18 47.81
C MET A 109 -29.86 4.69 47.69
N MET A 110 -29.81 5.26 46.48
CA MET A 110 -29.51 6.70 46.29
C MET A 110 -30.79 7.53 46.06
N TRP A 111 -31.81 6.99 45.41
CA TRP A 111 -33.01 7.73 45.01
C TRP A 111 -34.26 7.25 45.66
N GLY A 112 -34.20 6.24 46.54
CA GLY A 112 -35.34 5.75 47.32
C GLY A 112 -36.43 5.10 46.46
N TRP A 113 -36.09 4.51 45.31
CA TRP A 113 -37.07 3.85 44.44
C TRP A 113 -37.76 2.68 45.19
N PRO A 114 -39.07 2.47 44.99
CA PRO A 114 -39.82 1.49 45.74
C PRO A 114 -39.38 0.06 45.47
N LEU A 115 -39.18 -0.71 46.54
CA LEU A 115 -38.97 -2.16 46.49
C LEU A 115 -40.13 -2.86 47.24
N PRO A 116 -40.38 -4.15 47.04
CA PRO A 116 -41.29 -4.94 47.83
C PRO A 116 -40.92 -4.91 49.32
N HIS A 117 -41.90 -4.82 50.22
CA HIS A 117 -41.69 -4.66 51.65
C HIS A 117 -40.76 -5.68 52.33
N TRP A 118 -40.57 -6.85 51.75
CA TRP A 118 -39.67 -7.87 52.30
C TRP A 118 -38.18 -7.53 52.16
N PHE A 119 -37.85 -6.48 51.36
CA PHE A 119 -36.50 -5.90 51.29
C PHE A 119 -36.26 -4.77 52.30
N ASP A 120 -37.32 -4.27 52.95
CA ASP A 120 -37.20 -3.18 53.92
C ASP A 120 -36.33 -3.60 55.12
N GLY A 121 -35.17 -2.95 55.29
CA GLY A 121 -34.16 -3.30 56.27
C GLY A 121 -33.41 -4.63 56.05
N ASN A 122 -33.73 -5.37 54.99
CA ASN A 122 -33.08 -6.63 54.66
C ASN A 122 -31.95 -6.45 53.63
N HIS A 123 -30.84 -5.85 54.08
CA HIS A 123 -29.65 -5.57 53.26
C HIS A 123 -29.00 -6.83 52.70
N VAL A 124 -29.07 -7.97 53.43
CA VAL A 124 -28.52 -9.26 52.94
C VAL A 124 -29.31 -9.75 51.74
N ALA A 125 -30.65 -9.69 51.75
CA ALA A 125 -31.45 -10.09 50.58
C ALA A 125 -31.15 -9.22 49.35
N MET A 126 -30.96 -7.91 49.57
CA MET A 126 -30.54 -6.98 48.49
C MET A 126 -29.16 -7.36 47.91
N GLY A 127 -28.19 -7.69 48.79
CA GLY A 127 -26.87 -8.17 48.35
C GLY A 127 -26.93 -9.50 47.58
N LEU A 128 -27.79 -10.43 47.99
CA LEU A 128 -27.99 -11.71 47.28
C LEU A 128 -28.57 -11.51 45.87
N VAL A 129 -29.56 -10.62 45.71
CA VAL A 129 -30.12 -10.28 44.37
C VAL A 129 -29.03 -9.67 43.50
N GLN A 130 -28.23 -8.77 44.04
CA GLN A 130 -27.11 -8.17 43.31
C GLN A 130 -26.07 -9.24 42.88
N LEU A 131 -25.69 -10.16 43.74
CA LEU A 131 -24.79 -11.27 43.48
C LEU A 131 -25.31 -12.14 42.30
N LEU A 132 -26.60 -12.55 42.37
CA LEU A 132 -27.23 -13.37 41.34
C LEU A 132 -27.24 -12.65 39.95
N LEU A 133 -27.68 -11.38 39.94
CA LEU A 133 -27.74 -10.60 38.69
C LEU A 133 -26.37 -10.35 38.11
N ALA A 134 -25.38 -9.99 38.92
CA ALA A 134 -24.00 -9.83 38.49
C ALA A 134 -23.43 -11.15 37.97
N GLY A 135 -23.68 -12.27 38.65
CA GLY A 135 -23.28 -13.61 38.19
C GLY A 135 -23.85 -13.97 36.83
N ILE A 136 -25.12 -13.65 36.56
CA ILE A 136 -25.75 -13.86 35.25
C ILE A 136 -25.02 -13.02 34.17
N VAL A 137 -24.73 -11.74 34.41
CA VAL A 137 -24.00 -10.89 33.46
C VAL A 137 -22.59 -11.44 33.22
N MET A 138 -21.90 -11.97 34.24
CA MET A 138 -20.59 -12.62 34.08
C MET A 138 -20.68 -13.87 33.21
N VAL A 139 -21.71 -14.71 33.40
CA VAL A 139 -21.94 -15.91 32.56
C VAL A 139 -22.24 -15.53 31.10
N ILE A 140 -23.08 -14.52 30.85
CA ILE A 140 -23.34 -14.01 29.50
C ILE A 140 -22.04 -13.56 28.85
N ASN A 141 -21.09 -13.01 29.58
CA ASN A 141 -19.82 -12.47 29.12
C ASN A 141 -18.62 -13.39 29.41
N GLN A 142 -18.83 -14.69 29.64
CA GLN A 142 -17.79 -15.66 30.03
C GLN A 142 -16.56 -15.70 29.10
N LYS A 143 -16.71 -15.28 27.82
CA LYS A 143 -15.59 -15.23 26.86
C LYS A 143 -14.44 -14.36 27.35
N PHE A 144 -14.71 -13.25 28.04
CA PHE A 144 -13.67 -12.38 28.61
C PHE A 144 -12.84 -13.12 29.66
N PHE A 145 -13.48 -13.92 30.52
CA PHE A 145 -12.80 -14.70 31.54
C PHE A 145 -11.98 -15.84 30.95
N ILE A 146 -12.55 -16.59 29.99
CA ILE A 146 -11.86 -17.70 29.33
C ILE A 146 -10.62 -17.18 28.58
N SER A 147 -10.76 -16.14 27.76
CA SER A 147 -9.65 -15.53 27.00
C SER A 147 -8.63 -14.88 27.93
N GLY A 148 -9.10 -14.11 28.93
CA GLY A 148 -8.25 -13.39 29.87
C GLY A 148 -7.38 -14.28 30.74
N PHE A 149 -7.98 -15.31 31.38
CA PHE A 149 -7.23 -16.24 32.23
C PHE A 149 -6.35 -17.18 31.43
N LYS A 150 -6.80 -17.63 30.23
CA LYS A 150 -5.95 -18.36 29.32
C LYS A 150 -4.70 -17.57 28.93
N GLY A 151 -4.89 -16.28 28.63
CA GLY A 151 -3.77 -15.37 28.35
C GLY A 151 -2.79 -15.25 29.51
N LEU A 152 -3.30 -15.14 30.75
CA LEU A 152 -2.49 -15.04 31.95
C LEU A 152 -1.68 -16.33 32.19
N LEU A 153 -2.33 -17.50 32.08
CA LEU A 153 -1.66 -18.81 32.23
C LEU A 153 -0.53 -19.02 31.24
N HIS A 154 -0.67 -18.55 30.01
CA HIS A 154 0.37 -18.63 28.99
C HIS A 154 1.38 -17.46 29.05
N ARG A 155 1.43 -16.71 30.13
CA ARG A 155 2.31 -15.53 30.33
C ARG A 155 2.19 -14.48 29.21
N ALA A 156 0.99 -14.34 28.68
CA ALA A 156 0.65 -13.39 27.64
C ALA A 156 -0.66 -12.67 28.00
N PRO A 157 -0.65 -11.87 29.04
CA PRO A 157 -1.83 -11.11 29.43
C PRO A 157 -2.27 -10.21 28.26
N ASN A 158 -3.55 -10.19 27.99
CA ASN A 158 -4.20 -9.42 26.95
C ASN A 158 -5.24 -8.46 27.54
N MET A 159 -5.94 -7.73 26.69
CA MET A 159 -7.02 -6.84 27.11
C MET A 159 -8.09 -7.56 27.93
N ASP A 160 -8.50 -8.77 27.52
CA ASP A 160 -9.52 -9.54 28.23
C ASP A 160 -9.04 -9.94 29.64
N THR A 161 -7.71 -10.05 29.86
CA THR A 161 -7.09 -10.28 31.16
C THR A 161 -7.38 -9.13 32.13
N LEU A 162 -7.26 -7.87 31.69
CA LEU A 162 -7.54 -6.70 32.54
C LEU A 162 -9.01 -6.67 32.97
N VAL A 163 -9.91 -6.94 32.02
CA VAL A 163 -11.37 -7.00 32.25
C VAL A 163 -11.72 -8.14 33.20
N ALA A 164 -11.16 -9.33 32.96
CA ALA A 164 -11.40 -10.50 33.79
C ALA A 164 -10.91 -10.29 35.23
N LEU A 165 -9.70 -9.73 35.40
CA LEU A 165 -9.15 -9.44 36.73
C LEU A 165 -9.98 -8.38 37.45
N GLY A 166 -10.31 -7.26 36.81
CA GLY A 166 -11.10 -6.20 37.42
C GLY A 166 -12.50 -6.64 37.82
N SER A 167 -13.23 -7.33 36.93
CA SER A 167 -14.56 -7.84 37.22
C SER A 167 -14.56 -8.97 38.24
N SER A 168 -13.59 -9.90 38.19
CA SER A 168 -13.46 -10.96 39.18
C SER A 168 -13.10 -10.40 40.56
N ALA A 169 -12.19 -9.43 40.65
CA ALA A 169 -11.83 -8.81 41.93
C ALA A 169 -13.01 -8.08 42.55
N SER A 170 -13.80 -7.33 41.77
CA SER A 170 -15.03 -6.68 42.25
C SER A 170 -16.05 -7.69 42.75
N PHE A 171 -16.28 -8.78 41.99
CA PHE A 171 -17.23 -9.81 42.37
C PHE A 171 -16.82 -10.60 43.63
N LEU A 172 -15.55 -11.01 43.71
CA LEU A 172 -15.03 -11.77 44.84
C LEU A 172 -15.02 -10.92 46.14
N TRP A 173 -14.59 -9.67 46.05
CA TRP A 173 -14.65 -8.76 47.21
C TRP A 173 -16.07 -8.54 47.70
N SER A 174 -17.01 -8.26 46.76
CA SER A 174 -18.42 -8.07 47.12
C SER A 174 -19.03 -9.34 47.72
N THR A 175 -18.61 -10.51 47.25
CA THR A 175 -19.04 -11.77 47.87
C THR A 175 -18.53 -11.91 49.28
N TYR A 176 -17.25 -11.57 49.55
CA TYR A 176 -16.69 -11.53 50.89
C TYR A 176 -17.44 -10.52 51.79
N ALA A 177 -17.67 -9.29 51.31
CA ALA A 177 -18.40 -8.27 52.05
C ALA A 177 -19.84 -8.71 52.37
N LEU A 178 -20.49 -9.42 51.43
CA LEU A 178 -21.83 -10.00 51.69
C LEU A 178 -21.81 -11.05 52.81
N PHE A 179 -20.83 -11.96 52.81
CA PHE A 179 -20.68 -12.93 53.90
C PHE A 179 -20.34 -12.24 55.22
N ALA A 180 -19.47 -11.24 55.24
CA ALA A 180 -19.17 -10.46 56.43
C ALA A 180 -20.41 -9.69 56.94
N MET A 181 -21.24 -9.18 56.05
CA MET A 181 -22.50 -8.52 56.36
C MET A 181 -23.52 -9.48 57.02
N THR A 182 -23.60 -10.77 56.56
CA THR A 182 -24.46 -11.75 57.22
C THR A 182 -24.05 -11.98 58.69
N ARG A 183 -22.73 -12.01 58.97
CA ARG A 183 -22.22 -12.15 60.35
C ARG A 183 -22.54 -10.92 61.16
N ALA A 184 -22.31 -9.72 60.62
CA ALA A 184 -22.64 -8.47 61.30
C ALA A 184 -24.14 -8.35 61.64
N GLN A 185 -25.01 -8.86 60.76
CA GLN A 185 -26.45 -8.90 61.03
C GLN A 185 -26.83 -9.88 62.16
N VAL A 186 -26.20 -11.07 62.18
CA VAL A 186 -26.40 -12.02 63.32
C VAL A 186 -25.92 -11.44 64.64
N ASP A 187 -24.83 -10.67 64.62
CA ASP A 187 -24.26 -10.02 65.82
C ASP A 187 -25.05 -8.74 66.22
N GLY A 188 -26.10 -8.34 65.45
CA GLY A 188 -26.92 -7.15 65.71
C GLY A 188 -26.21 -5.82 65.53
N ASN A 189 -25.15 -5.77 64.74
CA ASN A 189 -24.36 -4.56 64.50
C ASN A 189 -24.78 -3.87 63.19
N ASP A 190 -25.84 -3.06 63.22
CA ASP A 190 -26.39 -2.37 62.08
C ASP A 190 -25.40 -1.40 61.42
N ALA A 191 -24.50 -0.78 62.17
CA ALA A 191 -23.47 0.10 61.64
C ALA A 191 -22.48 -0.66 60.75
N LEU A 192 -22.10 -1.88 61.17
CA LEU A 192 -21.20 -2.73 60.39
C LEU A 192 -21.91 -3.35 59.16
N VAL A 193 -23.22 -3.66 59.30
CA VAL A 193 -24.06 -4.08 58.16
C VAL A 193 -24.09 -2.99 57.10
N MET A 194 -24.34 -1.75 57.47
CA MET A 194 -24.35 -0.61 56.52
C MET A 194 -22.98 -0.36 55.90
N HIS A 195 -21.91 -0.51 56.69
CA HIS A 195 -20.54 -0.38 56.19
C HIS A 195 -20.25 -1.39 55.07
N TYR A 196 -20.52 -2.70 55.24
CA TYR A 196 -20.32 -3.71 54.20
C TYR A 196 -21.28 -3.54 53.02
N MET A 197 -22.50 -3.02 53.26
CA MET A 197 -23.44 -2.71 52.19
C MET A 197 -22.89 -1.65 51.22
N MET A 198 -22.18 -0.64 51.72
CA MET A 198 -21.50 0.39 50.93
C MET A 198 -20.28 -0.12 50.17
N GLU A 199 -19.72 -1.27 50.58
CA GLU A 199 -18.55 -1.92 49.92
C GLU A 199 -18.94 -3.00 48.91
N LEU A 200 -20.22 -3.12 48.57
CA LEU A 200 -20.65 -4.01 47.47
C LEU A 200 -20.37 -3.38 46.11
N TYR A 201 -19.58 -4.03 45.29
CA TYR A 201 -19.19 -3.62 43.93
C TYR A 201 -19.74 -4.58 42.87
N PHE A 202 -20.85 -5.32 43.11
CA PHE A 202 -21.47 -6.22 42.13
C PHE A 202 -21.93 -5.48 40.88
N GLU A 203 -22.46 -4.27 41.04
CA GLU A 203 -22.81 -3.42 39.89
C GLU A 203 -21.61 -3.02 39.06
N SER A 204 -20.45 -2.74 39.70
CA SER A 204 -19.21 -2.40 39.00
C SER A 204 -18.71 -3.59 38.17
N ALA A 205 -18.77 -4.82 38.72
CA ALA A 205 -18.40 -6.03 37.98
C ALA A 205 -19.24 -6.23 36.70
N ALA A 206 -20.56 -6.05 36.82
CA ALA A 206 -21.51 -6.19 35.71
C ALA A 206 -21.41 -5.02 34.71
N MET A 207 -21.22 -3.79 35.19
CA MET A 207 -21.11 -2.59 34.36
C MET A 207 -19.84 -2.61 33.51
N ILE A 208 -18.70 -2.99 34.09
CA ILE A 208 -17.43 -3.14 33.35
C ILE A 208 -17.63 -4.05 32.14
N LEU A 209 -18.20 -5.24 32.32
CA LEU A 209 -18.45 -6.22 31.26
C LEU A 209 -19.39 -5.68 30.17
N THR A 210 -20.46 -5.01 30.63
CA THR A 210 -21.47 -4.46 29.69
C THR A 210 -20.91 -3.31 28.89
N LEU A 211 -20.22 -2.34 29.47
CA LEU A 211 -19.64 -1.18 28.76
C LEU A 211 -18.52 -1.62 27.82
N ILE A 212 -17.69 -2.58 28.20
CA ILE A 212 -16.68 -3.13 27.29
C ILE A 212 -17.33 -3.89 26.12
N THR A 213 -18.48 -4.57 26.36
CA THR A 213 -19.25 -5.20 25.28
C THR A 213 -19.83 -4.14 24.32
N VAL A 214 -20.26 -2.95 24.82
CA VAL A 214 -20.60 -1.80 23.96
C VAL A 214 -19.42 -1.38 23.11
N GLY A 215 -18.25 -1.18 23.71
CA GLY A 215 -17.02 -0.84 23.00
C GLY A 215 -16.68 -1.85 21.91
N LYS A 216 -16.74 -3.15 22.23
CA LYS A 216 -16.52 -4.24 21.26
C LYS A 216 -17.54 -4.29 20.14
N MET A 217 -18.80 -4.01 20.42
CA MET A 217 -19.84 -3.95 19.38
C MET A 217 -19.60 -2.76 18.44
N LEU A 218 -19.25 -1.58 18.97
CA LEU A 218 -18.90 -0.42 18.14
C LEU A 218 -17.66 -0.69 17.30
N GLU A 219 -16.66 -1.35 17.87
CA GLU A 219 -15.46 -1.81 17.16
C GLU A 219 -15.81 -2.75 16.02
N ALA A 220 -16.61 -3.81 16.25
CA ALA A 220 -17.01 -4.77 15.23
C ALA A 220 -17.80 -4.09 14.09
N ARG A 221 -18.78 -3.24 14.43
CA ARG A 221 -19.55 -2.48 13.44
C ARG A 221 -18.67 -1.57 12.59
N SER A 222 -17.65 -0.99 13.19
CA SER A 222 -16.74 -0.08 12.50
C SER A 222 -15.80 -0.84 11.58
N LYS A 223 -15.29 -2.00 12.01
CA LYS A 223 -14.53 -2.92 11.14
C LYS A 223 -15.36 -3.32 9.92
N GLY A 224 -16.65 -3.64 10.10
CA GLY A 224 -17.54 -3.94 8.98
C GLY A 224 -17.64 -2.81 7.97
N LYS A 225 -17.74 -1.54 8.43
CA LYS A 225 -17.77 -0.38 7.52
C LYS A 225 -16.45 -0.12 6.80
N THR A 226 -15.30 -0.44 7.39
CA THR A 226 -14.01 -0.25 6.73
C THR A 226 -13.77 -1.26 5.62
N THR A 227 -14.39 -2.43 5.66
CA THR A 227 -14.35 -3.43 4.57
C THR A 227 -15.36 -3.16 3.45
N ASP A 228 -16.25 -2.16 3.60
CA ASP A 228 -17.31 -1.90 2.61
C ASP A 228 -16.78 -1.47 1.24
N ALA A 229 -15.62 -0.80 1.18
CA ALA A 229 -14.97 -0.44 -0.08
C ALA A 229 -14.57 -1.68 -0.88
N LEU A 230 -13.92 -2.66 -0.22
CA LEU A 230 -13.55 -3.93 -0.84
C LEU A 230 -14.79 -4.73 -1.28
N LYS A 231 -15.82 -4.80 -0.43
CA LYS A 231 -17.10 -5.44 -0.77
C LYS A 231 -17.78 -4.77 -1.96
N SER A 232 -17.67 -3.45 -2.08
CA SER A 232 -18.25 -2.71 -3.21
C SER A 232 -17.55 -3.09 -4.51
N LEU A 233 -16.22 -3.18 -4.53
CA LEU A 233 -15.46 -3.65 -5.69
C LEU A 233 -15.84 -5.09 -6.08
N MET A 234 -15.89 -6.00 -5.10
CA MET A 234 -16.27 -7.40 -5.36
C MET A 234 -17.69 -7.56 -5.90
N LYS A 235 -18.63 -6.69 -5.51
CA LYS A 235 -20.01 -6.70 -6.03
C LYS A 235 -20.12 -6.25 -7.48
N LEU A 236 -19.13 -5.58 -8.03
CA LEU A 236 -19.10 -5.16 -9.43
C LEU A 236 -18.86 -6.33 -10.38
N ALA A 237 -18.25 -7.42 -9.89
CA ALA A 237 -17.95 -8.60 -10.68
C ALA A 237 -19.25 -9.24 -11.19
N PRO A 238 -19.46 -9.36 -12.51
CA PRO A 238 -20.59 -10.06 -13.08
C PRO A 238 -20.59 -11.54 -12.67
N GLN A 239 -21.77 -12.14 -12.56
CA GLN A 239 -21.91 -13.55 -12.22
C GLN A 239 -21.94 -14.46 -13.45
N THR A 240 -22.36 -13.89 -14.60
CA THR A 240 -22.57 -14.60 -15.86
C THR A 240 -21.99 -13.84 -17.03
N ALA A 241 -21.68 -14.54 -18.11
CA ALA A 241 -21.26 -13.98 -19.40
C ALA A 241 -22.10 -14.59 -20.53
N THR A 242 -22.42 -13.81 -21.57
CA THR A 242 -23.08 -14.28 -22.78
C THR A 242 -22.03 -14.56 -23.84
N LEU A 243 -21.74 -15.84 -24.06
CA LEU A 243 -20.78 -16.31 -25.07
C LEU A 243 -21.44 -16.58 -26.40
N LEU A 244 -20.69 -16.34 -27.49
CA LEU A 244 -21.09 -16.70 -28.84
C LEU A 244 -20.41 -18.05 -29.20
N ARG A 245 -21.18 -19.15 -29.15
CA ARG A 245 -20.70 -20.49 -29.50
C ARG A 245 -21.46 -21.00 -30.71
N GLU A 246 -20.75 -21.37 -31.76
CA GLU A 246 -21.32 -21.90 -33.01
C GLU A 246 -22.44 -21.00 -33.62
N GLY A 247 -22.31 -19.66 -33.44
CA GLY A 247 -23.29 -18.68 -33.91
C GLY A 247 -24.50 -18.48 -33.03
N ALA A 248 -24.59 -19.19 -31.90
CA ALA A 248 -25.67 -19.04 -30.93
C ALA A 248 -25.15 -18.39 -29.63
N GLU A 249 -25.98 -17.52 -29.04
CA GLU A 249 -25.70 -16.91 -27.76
C GLU A 249 -26.05 -17.86 -26.61
N VAL A 250 -25.10 -18.13 -25.74
CA VAL A 250 -25.26 -18.99 -24.57
C VAL A 250 -24.78 -18.26 -23.33
N THR A 251 -25.67 -18.06 -22.36
CA THR A 251 -25.30 -17.50 -21.07
C THR A 251 -24.70 -18.57 -20.17
N VAL A 252 -23.46 -18.34 -19.71
CA VAL A 252 -22.70 -19.25 -18.86
C VAL A 252 -22.26 -18.55 -17.57
N PRO A 253 -22.03 -19.27 -16.47
CA PRO A 253 -21.34 -18.74 -15.30
C PRO A 253 -19.95 -18.23 -15.69
N ILE A 254 -19.48 -17.13 -15.09
CA ILE A 254 -18.21 -16.47 -15.44
C ILE A 254 -17.00 -17.43 -15.27
N ALA A 255 -17.05 -18.37 -14.33
CA ALA A 255 -16.01 -19.37 -14.10
C ALA A 255 -15.82 -20.35 -15.29
N GLN A 256 -16.74 -20.39 -16.23
CA GLN A 256 -16.67 -21.26 -17.42
C GLN A 256 -16.12 -20.52 -18.66
N VAL A 257 -15.89 -19.22 -18.56
CA VAL A 257 -15.31 -18.42 -19.65
C VAL A 257 -13.81 -18.71 -19.73
N LYS A 258 -13.33 -18.93 -20.95
CA LYS A 258 -11.91 -19.21 -21.25
C LYS A 258 -11.31 -18.10 -22.11
N LYS A 259 -10.00 -17.94 -22.01
CA LYS A 259 -9.25 -17.03 -22.89
C LYS A 259 -9.48 -17.45 -24.35
N GLY A 260 -9.81 -16.46 -25.20
CA GLY A 260 -10.18 -16.67 -26.61
C GLY A 260 -11.67 -16.92 -26.87
N ASP A 261 -12.51 -17.05 -25.80
CA ASP A 261 -13.96 -17.12 -25.99
C ASP A 261 -14.50 -15.79 -26.51
N LEU A 262 -15.47 -15.87 -27.46
CA LEU A 262 -16.16 -14.69 -27.95
C LEU A 262 -17.36 -14.40 -27.03
N PHE A 263 -17.49 -13.18 -26.58
CA PHE A 263 -18.62 -12.73 -25.77
C PHE A 263 -19.25 -11.46 -26.31
N VAL A 264 -20.52 -11.26 -26.00
CA VAL A 264 -21.29 -10.10 -26.42
C VAL A 264 -21.77 -9.32 -25.21
N VAL A 265 -21.77 -7.98 -25.34
CA VAL A 265 -22.22 -7.06 -24.29
C VAL A 265 -23.20 -6.05 -24.88
N ARG A 266 -24.42 -6.04 -24.35
CA ARG A 266 -25.49 -5.15 -24.77
C ARG A 266 -25.48 -3.86 -23.97
N PRO A 267 -26.16 -2.80 -24.44
CA PRO A 267 -26.35 -1.57 -23.67
C PRO A 267 -26.93 -1.85 -22.28
N GLY A 268 -26.30 -1.28 -21.25
CA GLY A 268 -26.67 -1.45 -19.85
C GLY A 268 -26.07 -2.68 -19.17
N GLU A 269 -25.40 -3.58 -19.91
CA GLU A 269 -24.75 -4.75 -19.33
C GLU A 269 -23.32 -4.43 -18.86
N ASN A 270 -22.88 -5.13 -17.84
CA ASN A 270 -21.48 -5.07 -17.40
C ASN A 270 -20.63 -6.03 -18.23
N ILE A 271 -19.41 -5.61 -18.56
CA ILE A 271 -18.43 -6.40 -19.26
C ILE A 271 -17.98 -7.55 -18.35
N PRO A 272 -18.08 -8.82 -18.78
CA PRO A 272 -17.89 -9.95 -17.89
C PRO A 272 -16.42 -10.27 -17.58
N VAL A 273 -15.53 -10.14 -18.56
CA VAL A 273 -14.09 -10.41 -18.47
C VAL A 273 -13.32 -9.39 -19.28
N ASP A 274 -12.00 -9.28 -19.08
CA ASP A 274 -11.19 -8.40 -19.90
C ASP A 274 -11.12 -8.93 -21.33
N GLY A 275 -11.29 -8.04 -22.30
CA GLY A 275 -11.35 -8.43 -23.71
C GLY A 275 -10.84 -7.37 -24.68
N LEU A 276 -10.80 -7.78 -25.94
CA LEU A 276 -10.52 -6.93 -27.09
C LEU A 276 -11.81 -6.80 -27.91
N VAL A 277 -12.23 -5.60 -28.25
CA VAL A 277 -13.38 -5.37 -29.12
C VAL A 277 -13.05 -5.82 -30.55
N LEU A 278 -13.83 -6.75 -31.10
CA LEU A 278 -13.70 -7.21 -32.48
C LEU A 278 -14.66 -6.50 -33.42
N GLU A 279 -15.91 -6.27 -32.95
CA GLU A 279 -16.96 -5.63 -33.74
C GLU A 279 -17.83 -4.74 -32.84
N GLY A 280 -18.27 -3.62 -33.35
CA GLY A 280 -19.14 -2.69 -32.67
C GLY A 280 -18.43 -1.43 -32.21
N SER A 281 -19.21 -0.46 -31.74
CA SER A 281 -18.74 0.78 -31.14
C SER A 281 -19.68 1.20 -30.02
N SER A 282 -19.15 1.61 -28.90
CA SER A 282 -19.95 2.02 -27.75
C SER A 282 -19.19 2.91 -26.77
N ALA A 283 -19.92 3.77 -26.05
CA ALA A 283 -19.41 4.45 -24.88
C ALA A 283 -19.44 3.49 -23.66
N VAL A 284 -18.30 3.25 -23.05
CA VAL A 284 -18.14 2.38 -21.89
C VAL A 284 -17.84 3.21 -20.64
N ASN A 285 -18.63 3.03 -19.59
CA ASN A 285 -18.39 3.67 -18.31
C ASN A 285 -17.38 2.86 -17.50
N GLU A 286 -16.18 3.38 -17.37
CA GLU A 286 -15.07 2.77 -16.62
C GLU A 286 -14.92 3.32 -15.19
N SER A 287 -15.86 4.18 -14.73
CA SER A 287 -15.78 4.87 -13.44
C SER A 287 -15.63 3.95 -12.22
N ALA A 288 -16.08 2.72 -12.34
CA ALA A 288 -15.94 1.71 -11.29
C ALA A 288 -14.49 1.29 -11.03
N LEU A 289 -13.61 1.37 -12.03
CA LEU A 289 -12.20 1.00 -11.98
C LEU A 289 -11.27 2.21 -11.94
N THR A 290 -11.58 3.23 -12.74
CA THR A 290 -10.73 4.41 -12.94
C THR A 290 -11.13 5.60 -12.06
N GLY A 291 -12.37 5.62 -11.56
CA GLY A 291 -12.97 6.76 -10.86
C GLY A 291 -13.44 7.89 -11.77
N GLU A 292 -13.28 7.77 -13.09
CA GLU A 292 -13.68 8.78 -14.06
C GLU A 292 -15.16 8.66 -14.44
N SER A 293 -15.91 9.75 -14.32
CA SER A 293 -17.34 9.73 -14.61
C SER A 293 -17.68 9.86 -16.10
N ILE A 294 -16.70 10.24 -16.94
CA ILE A 294 -16.92 10.43 -18.38
C ILE A 294 -16.73 9.07 -19.06
N PRO A 295 -17.75 8.57 -19.80
CA PRO A 295 -17.62 7.34 -20.56
C PRO A 295 -16.57 7.46 -21.66
N VAL A 296 -15.86 6.36 -21.91
CA VAL A 296 -14.82 6.26 -22.93
C VAL A 296 -15.40 5.55 -24.17
N ASP A 297 -15.25 6.16 -25.33
CA ASP A 297 -15.65 5.52 -26.58
C ASP A 297 -14.71 4.37 -26.92
N LYS A 298 -15.27 3.20 -27.20
CA LYS A 298 -14.57 1.98 -27.59
C LYS A 298 -15.02 1.55 -28.98
N THR A 299 -14.04 1.21 -29.80
CA THR A 299 -14.19 0.74 -31.19
C THR A 299 -13.45 -0.58 -31.40
N ALA A 300 -13.57 -1.17 -32.57
CA ALA A 300 -12.83 -2.40 -32.90
C ALA A 300 -11.31 -2.18 -32.73
N GLY A 301 -10.64 -3.08 -32.01
CA GLY A 301 -9.24 -2.98 -31.64
C GLY A 301 -8.98 -2.43 -30.24
N ASP A 302 -9.98 -1.86 -29.54
CA ASP A 302 -9.82 -1.32 -28.21
C ASP A 302 -9.98 -2.39 -27.13
N LYS A 303 -9.25 -2.19 -26.03
CA LYS A 303 -9.38 -3.05 -24.83
C LYS A 303 -10.56 -2.63 -23.97
N VAL A 304 -11.24 -3.61 -23.41
CA VAL A 304 -12.32 -3.45 -22.42
C VAL A 304 -12.01 -4.25 -21.17
N SER A 305 -12.38 -3.70 -20.01
CA SER A 305 -12.09 -4.29 -18.70
C SER A 305 -13.35 -4.85 -18.03
N ALA A 306 -13.17 -5.94 -17.30
CA ALA A 306 -14.22 -6.57 -16.50
C ALA A 306 -14.87 -5.57 -15.53
N ALA A 307 -16.20 -5.69 -15.30
CA ALA A 307 -17.00 -4.87 -14.39
C ALA A 307 -17.20 -3.40 -14.83
N THR A 308 -16.74 -2.99 -16.00
CA THR A 308 -17.15 -1.73 -16.63
C THR A 308 -18.50 -1.89 -17.31
N THR A 309 -19.26 -0.80 -17.49
CA THR A 309 -20.65 -0.86 -17.98
C THR A 309 -20.72 -0.33 -19.41
N ASN A 310 -21.23 -1.14 -20.32
CA ASN A 310 -21.55 -0.73 -21.69
C ASN A 310 -22.80 0.17 -21.70
N GLN A 311 -22.71 1.39 -22.28
CA GLN A 311 -23.81 2.35 -22.18
C GLN A 311 -24.74 2.42 -23.39
N SER A 312 -24.20 2.38 -24.62
CA SER A 312 -24.96 2.77 -25.80
C SER A 312 -25.00 1.75 -26.92
N GLY A 313 -23.86 1.19 -27.33
CA GLY A 313 -23.72 0.32 -28.49
C GLY A 313 -23.69 -1.18 -28.13
N PHE A 314 -23.70 -2.01 -29.15
CA PHE A 314 -23.45 -3.45 -29.06
C PHE A 314 -21.95 -3.68 -29.25
N LEU A 315 -21.36 -4.49 -28.35
CA LEU A 315 -19.95 -4.87 -28.45
C LEU A 315 -19.83 -6.40 -28.56
N LYS A 316 -19.05 -6.86 -29.53
CA LYS A 316 -18.57 -8.23 -29.63
C LYS A 316 -17.07 -8.25 -29.35
N CYS A 317 -16.69 -8.98 -28.32
CA CYS A 317 -15.33 -8.98 -27.78
C CYS A 317 -14.77 -10.40 -27.72
N GLU A 318 -13.43 -10.51 -27.76
CA GLU A 318 -12.68 -11.72 -27.47
C GLU A 318 -12.08 -11.63 -26.07
N ALA A 319 -12.23 -12.66 -25.26
CA ALA A 319 -11.72 -12.72 -23.90
C ALA A 319 -10.18 -12.81 -23.90
N THR A 320 -9.50 -11.82 -23.33
CA THR A 320 -8.03 -11.77 -23.24
C THR A 320 -7.51 -12.22 -21.89
N ARG A 321 -8.22 -11.87 -20.76
CA ARG A 321 -7.91 -12.29 -19.39
C ARG A 321 -9.20 -12.76 -18.72
N VAL A 322 -9.11 -13.86 -17.98
CA VAL A 322 -10.27 -14.51 -17.35
C VAL A 322 -9.96 -14.90 -15.90
N GLY A 323 -11.00 -15.04 -15.07
CA GLY A 323 -10.87 -15.49 -13.69
C GLY A 323 -9.99 -14.56 -12.83
N GLU A 324 -8.96 -15.11 -12.19
CA GLU A 324 -8.05 -14.38 -11.30
C GLU A 324 -7.12 -13.41 -12.06
N ASP A 325 -6.96 -13.55 -13.36
CA ASP A 325 -6.10 -12.71 -14.19
C ASP A 325 -6.80 -11.44 -14.68
N THR A 326 -8.13 -11.30 -14.47
CA THR A 326 -8.84 -10.07 -14.85
C THR A 326 -8.33 -8.86 -14.06
N THR A 327 -8.37 -7.68 -14.70
CA THR A 327 -7.99 -6.41 -14.08
C THR A 327 -8.71 -6.18 -12.74
N LEU A 328 -10.02 -6.46 -12.67
CA LEU A 328 -10.78 -6.35 -11.43
C LEU A 328 -10.27 -7.32 -10.35
N ALA A 329 -9.98 -8.59 -10.70
CA ALA A 329 -9.48 -9.57 -9.74
C ALA A 329 -8.09 -9.17 -9.21
N GLN A 330 -7.22 -8.64 -10.06
CA GLN A 330 -5.92 -8.10 -9.64
C GLN A 330 -6.06 -6.91 -8.68
N ILE A 331 -6.98 -5.98 -8.96
CA ILE A 331 -7.31 -4.85 -8.06
C ILE A 331 -7.77 -5.35 -6.70
N ILE A 332 -8.73 -6.28 -6.66
CA ILE A 332 -9.25 -6.89 -5.43
C ILE A 332 -8.11 -7.55 -4.65
N ARG A 333 -7.25 -8.30 -5.32
CA ARG A 333 -6.10 -8.96 -4.71
C ARG A 333 -5.12 -7.96 -4.13
N MET A 334 -4.74 -6.91 -4.88
CA MET A 334 -3.82 -5.85 -4.37
C MET A 334 -4.38 -5.16 -3.12
N VAL A 335 -5.68 -4.82 -3.10
CA VAL A 335 -6.31 -4.19 -1.92
C VAL A 335 -6.39 -5.17 -0.74
N SER A 336 -6.64 -6.45 -1.00
CA SER A 336 -6.67 -7.51 0.03
C SER A 336 -5.27 -7.75 0.63
N ASP A 337 -4.24 -7.83 -0.20
CA ASP A 337 -2.85 -8.01 0.23
C ASP A 337 -2.35 -6.79 1.03
N ALA A 338 -2.70 -5.58 0.60
CA ALA A 338 -2.42 -4.37 1.38
C ALA A 338 -3.07 -4.41 2.78
N ALA A 339 -4.30 -4.93 2.87
CA ALA A 339 -5.00 -5.09 4.16
C ALA A 339 -4.38 -6.18 5.05
N ALA A 340 -3.72 -7.17 4.46
CA ALA A 340 -3.03 -8.25 5.18
C ALA A 340 -1.63 -7.87 5.67
N THR A 341 -1.00 -6.84 5.05
CA THR A 341 0.34 -6.38 5.44
C THR A 341 0.29 -5.32 6.54
N LYS A 342 1.39 -5.13 7.26
CA LYS A 342 1.50 -4.11 8.32
C LYS A 342 2.52 -3.04 7.96
N ALA A 343 2.11 -1.79 8.03
CA ALA A 343 3.00 -0.65 7.96
C ALA A 343 3.97 -0.61 9.16
N PRO A 344 5.18 -0.05 9.01
CA PRO A 344 6.16 0.09 10.10
C PRO A 344 5.59 0.73 11.36
N ILE A 345 4.78 1.78 11.24
CA ILE A 345 4.13 2.45 12.37
C ILE A 345 3.16 1.52 13.14
N ALA A 346 2.50 0.58 12.47
CA ALA A 346 1.65 -0.42 13.11
C ALA A 346 2.46 -1.41 13.96
N LYS A 347 3.66 -1.81 13.50
CA LYS A 347 4.55 -2.70 14.24
C LYS A 347 5.02 -2.05 15.56
N ILE A 348 5.28 -0.74 15.56
CA ILE A 348 5.64 0.03 16.76
C ILE A 348 4.46 0.04 17.74
N ALA A 349 3.24 0.33 17.28
CA ALA A 349 2.05 0.32 18.09
C ALA A 349 1.77 -1.05 18.73
N ASP A 350 1.96 -2.14 18.01
CA ASP A 350 1.83 -3.51 18.49
C ASP A 350 2.86 -3.84 19.59
N THR A 351 4.11 -3.41 19.41
CA THR A 351 5.19 -3.59 20.41
C THR A 351 4.85 -2.87 21.72
N VAL A 352 4.39 -1.61 21.62
CA VAL A 352 3.94 -0.83 22.79
C VAL A 352 2.76 -1.53 23.48
N SER A 353 1.78 -2.03 22.72
CA SER A 353 0.64 -2.77 23.27
C SER A 353 1.05 -4.02 24.06
N GLY A 354 2.06 -4.74 23.59
CA GLY A 354 2.58 -5.95 24.24
C GLY A 354 3.18 -5.69 25.64
N PHE A 355 3.84 -4.54 25.80
CA PHE A 355 4.42 -4.14 27.07
C PHE A 355 3.40 -3.44 28.00
N PHE A 356 2.40 -2.81 27.43
CA PHE A 356 1.45 -1.97 28.15
C PHE A 356 0.62 -2.75 29.19
N VAL A 357 0.09 -3.92 28.83
CA VAL A 357 -0.77 -4.71 29.72
C VAL A 357 -0.05 -5.19 30.99
N PRO A 358 1.16 -5.79 30.92
CA PRO A 358 1.94 -6.07 32.12
C PRO A 358 2.24 -4.84 32.99
N ALA A 359 2.58 -3.71 32.39
CA ALA A 359 2.85 -2.47 33.10
C ALA A 359 1.62 -1.99 33.89
N VAL A 360 0.44 -2.04 33.29
CA VAL A 360 -0.84 -1.65 33.92
C VAL A 360 -1.17 -2.55 35.08
N ILE A 361 -0.98 -3.87 34.97
CA ILE A 361 -1.18 -4.81 36.09
C ILE A 361 -0.27 -4.43 37.25
N SER A 362 1.01 -4.12 36.96
CA SER A 362 1.96 -3.68 38.01
C SER A 362 1.55 -2.36 38.65
N ILE A 363 1.10 -1.38 37.88
CA ILE A 363 0.60 -0.09 38.37
C ILE A 363 -0.65 -0.31 39.28
N SER A 364 -1.58 -1.19 38.87
CA SER A 364 -2.75 -1.51 39.65
C SER A 364 -2.41 -2.11 41.01
N VAL A 365 -1.50 -3.09 41.02
CA VAL A 365 -1.02 -3.71 42.29
C VAL A 365 -0.30 -2.67 43.14
N LEU A 366 0.58 -1.86 42.57
CA LEU A 366 1.27 -0.78 43.29
C LEU A 366 0.28 0.24 43.84
N THR A 367 -0.73 0.64 43.09
CA THR A 367 -1.79 1.57 43.56
C THR A 367 -2.50 1.00 44.77
N THR A 368 -2.91 -0.27 44.74
CA THR A 368 -3.56 -0.95 45.85
C THR A 368 -2.65 -0.98 47.09
N LEU A 369 -1.37 -1.34 46.91
CA LEU A 369 -0.40 -1.38 48.01
C LEU A 369 -0.17 0.01 48.64
N VAL A 370 -0.04 1.05 47.83
CA VAL A 370 0.19 2.43 48.32
C VAL A 370 -1.01 2.89 49.16
N TRP A 371 -2.24 2.66 48.73
CA TRP A 371 -3.41 3.05 49.50
C TRP A 371 -3.54 2.26 50.82
N LEU A 372 -3.15 0.97 50.85
CA LEU A 372 -3.07 0.18 52.08
C LEU A 372 -2.00 0.73 53.03
N LEU A 373 -0.82 1.10 52.54
CA LEU A 373 0.25 1.70 53.33
C LEU A 373 -0.13 3.08 53.89
N LEU A 374 -1.02 3.80 53.19
CA LEU A 374 -1.61 5.06 53.65
C LEU A 374 -2.73 4.85 54.69
N GLY A 375 -2.95 3.61 55.14
CA GLY A 375 -3.94 3.28 56.18
C GLY A 375 -5.39 3.27 55.72
N ARG A 376 -5.64 3.19 54.40
CA ARG A 376 -7.01 3.03 53.88
C ARG A 376 -7.46 1.59 53.95
N GLU A 377 -8.75 1.38 54.07
CA GLU A 377 -9.38 0.07 54.11
C GLU A 377 -9.12 -0.69 52.78
N PHE A 378 -9.09 -2.04 52.89
CA PHE A 378 -8.78 -2.91 51.76
C PHE A 378 -9.75 -2.73 50.58
N GLY A 379 -11.08 -2.60 50.85
CA GLY A 379 -12.10 -2.39 49.83
C GLY A 379 -11.85 -1.11 49.03
N TYR A 380 -11.53 0.00 49.74
CA TYR A 380 -11.18 1.25 49.10
C TYR A 380 -9.91 1.16 48.24
N ALA A 381 -8.84 0.56 48.76
CA ALA A 381 -7.58 0.38 48.04
C ALA A 381 -7.75 -0.50 46.81
N LEU A 382 -8.51 -1.60 46.93
CA LEU A 382 -8.82 -2.52 45.86
C LEU A 382 -9.64 -1.83 44.75
N ALA A 383 -10.63 -1.00 45.10
CA ALA A 383 -11.42 -0.25 44.13
C ALA A 383 -10.57 0.71 43.28
N ARG A 384 -9.49 1.32 43.85
CA ARG A 384 -8.54 2.15 43.10
C ARG A 384 -7.72 1.31 42.14
N GLY A 385 -7.20 0.15 42.56
CA GLY A 385 -6.51 -0.80 41.72
C GLY A 385 -7.37 -1.29 40.56
N ILE A 386 -8.63 -1.66 40.81
CA ILE A 386 -9.60 -2.07 39.81
C ILE A 386 -9.85 -0.92 38.79
N SER A 387 -10.01 0.32 39.29
CA SER A 387 -10.18 1.50 38.43
C SER A 387 -9.02 1.66 37.43
N VAL A 388 -7.76 1.44 37.87
CA VAL A 388 -6.57 1.46 37.01
C VAL A 388 -6.63 0.35 35.96
N LEU A 389 -6.99 -0.89 36.32
CA LEU A 389 -7.12 -2.00 35.36
C LEU A 389 -8.15 -1.68 34.28
N VAL A 390 -9.29 -1.12 34.66
CA VAL A 390 -10.40 -0.87 33.74
C VAL A 390 -10.14 0.27 32.78
N ILE A 391 -9.61 1.43 33.26
CA ILE A 391 -9.34 2.60 32.42
C ILE A 391 -8.20 2.34 31.42
N SER A 392 -7.32 1.41 31.71
CA SER A 392 -6.10 1.17 30.98
C SER A 392 -6.25 0.17 29.83
N CYS A 393 -7.44 -0.05 29.31
CA CYS A 393 -7.63 -0.94 28.17
C CYS A 393 -7.03 -0.32 26.89
N PRO A 394 -6.07 -0.96 26.20
CA PRO A 394 -5.49 -0.45 24.96
C PRO A 394 -6.35 -0.77 23.72
N CYS A 395 -7.68 -0.78 23.84
CA CYS A 395 -8.61 -1.20 22.80
C CYS A 395 -8.46 -0.37 21.52
N ALA A 396 -8.39 0.96 21.65
CA ALA A 396 -8.29 1.90 20.54
C ALA A 396 -6.92 1.84 19.85
N LEU A 397 -5.83 1.52 20.56
CA LEU A 397 -4.48 1.48 20.04
C LEU A 397 -4.30 0.44 18.93
N GLY A 398 -4.90 -0.75 19.10
CA GLY A 398 -4.84 -1.84 18.13
C GLY A 398 -5.59 -1.55 16.82
N LEU A 399 -6.51 -0.55 16.84
CA LEU A 399 -7.29 -0.15 15.66
C LEU A 399 -6.77 1.13 15.00
N ALA A 400 -5.99 1.93 15.71
CA ALA A 400 -5.59 3.27 15.30
C ALA A 400 -4.94 3.29 13.90
N THR A 401 -4.05 2.35 13.60
CA THR A 401 -3.34 2.25 12.33
C THR A 401 -4.09 1.42 11.28
N PRO A 402 -4.56 0.18 11.56
CA PRO A 402 -5.16 -0.66 10.52
C PRO A 402 -6.43 -0.07 9.91
N VAL A 403 -7.26 0.58 10.72
CA VAL A 403 -8.51 1.20 10.22
C VAL A 403 -8.21 2.37 9.30
N ALA A 404 -7.26 3.24 9.65
CA ALA A 404 -6.87 4.38 8.81
C ALA A 404 -6.27 3.92 7.47
N ILE A 405 -5.39 2.90 7.48
CA ILE A 405 -4.81 2.32 6.27
C ILE A 405 -5.89 1.71 5.37
N MET A 406 -6.83 0.95 5.94
CA MET A 406 -7.88 0.32 5.14
C MET A 406 -8.82 1.36 4.52
N VAL A 407 -9.20 2.40 5.27
CA VAL A 407 -10.02 3.51 4.73
C VAL A 407 -9.22 4.27 3.66
N GLY A 408 -7.93 4.53 3.90
CA GLY A 408 -7.05 5.17 2.93
C GLY A 408 -6.91 4.37 1.63
N ASN A 409 -6.62 3.07 1.72
CA ASN A 409 -6.55 2.20 0.55
C ASN A 409 -7.90 2.11 -0.18
N GLY A 410 -9.02 2.04 0.56
CA GLY A 410 -10.35 2.05 -0.02
C GLY A 410 -10.67 3.35 -0.77
N LEU A 411 -10.23 4.50 -0.24
CA LEU A 411 -10.36 5.79 -0.92
C LEU A 411 -9.45 5.84 -2.16
N GLY A 412 -8.20 5.36 -2.05
CA GLY A 412 -7.27 5.27 -3.17
C GLY A 412 -7.84 4.42 -4.30
N ALA A 413 -8.30 3.21 -4.00
CA ALA A 413 -8.84 2.29 -4.99
C ALA A 413 -10.04 2.87 -5.77
N ARG A 414 -10.91 3.64 -5.11
CA ARG A 414 -12.03 4.34 -5.77
C ARG A 414 -11.57 5.46 -6.71
N ASN A 415 -10.34 5.94 -6.56
CA ASN A 415 -9.74 6.97 -7.39
C ASN A 415 -8.64 6.40 -8.30
N GLY A 416 -8.62 5.10 -8.55
CA GLY A 416 -7.63 4.46 -9.40
C GLY A 416 -6.21 4.42 -8.83
N ILE A 417 -6.01 4.65 -7.53
CA ILE A 417 -4.72 4.63 -6.85
C ILE A 417 -4.64 3.37 -5.98
N LEU A 418 -3.80 2.42 -6.36
CA LEU A 418 -3.66 1.11 -5.70
C LEU A 418 -2.30 1.02 -5.00
N CYS A 419 -2.30 0.83 -3.68
CA CYS A 419 -1.10 0.60 -2.89
C CYS A 419 -0.99 -0.90 -2.59
N LYS A 420 0.09 -1.57 -3.00
CA LYS A 420 0.26 -3.02 -2.80
C LYS A 420 0.48 -3.38 -1.33
N PRO A 421 1.61 -3.02 -0.67
CA PRO A 421 1.75 -3.21 0.77
C PRO A 421 1.30 -1.97 1.54
N ALA A 422 0.84 -2.16 2.77
CA ALA A 422 0.52 -1.05 3.68
C ALA A 422 1.72 -0.13 3.95
N ALA A 423 2.94 -0.65 3.83
CA ALA A 423 4.17 0.12 4.00
C ALA A 423 4.35 1.18 2.90
N SER A 424 3.92 0.90 1.66
CA SER A 424 4.03 1.84 0.54
C SER A 424 3.15 3.07 0.76
N LEU A 425 1.96 2.90 1.37
CA LEU A 425 1.12 4.03 1.75
C LEU A 425 1.81 4.92 2.81
N GLU A 426 2.66 4.35 3.68
CA GLU A 426 3.47 5.14 4.62
C GLU A 426 4.66 5.81 3.92
N ALA A 427 5.35 5.09 3.04
CA ALA A 427 6.56 5.55 2.35
C ALA A 427 6.26 6.72 1.39
N ALA A 428 5.21 6.60 0.56
CA ALA A 428 4.81 7.63 -0.39
C ALA A 428 4.55 9.00 0.25
N GLY A 429 3.99 9.03 1.48
CA GLY A 429 3.77 10.29 2.21
C GLY A 429 5.03 10.99 2.70
N ARG A 430 6.14 10.24 2.77
CA ARG A 430 7.45 10.74 3.22
C ARG A 430 8.36 11.14 2.06
N THR A 431 7.88 11.05 0.82
CA THR A 431 8.62 11.41 -0.39
C THR A 431 9.08 12.87 -0.35
N GLN A 432 10.35 13.08 -0.69
CA GLN A 432 11.02 14.37 -0.77
C GLN A 432 11.48 14.70 -2.19
N ILE A 433 11.77 13.65 -2.99
CA ILE A 433 12.20 13.75 -4.37
C ILE A 433 11.31 12.84 -5.20
N VAL A 434 10.77 13.33 -6.30
CA VAL A 434 10.07 12.52 -7.30
C VAL A 434 10.90 12.50 -8.56
N ALA A 435 11.35 11.31 -8.94
CA ALA A 435 12.03 11.04 -10.20
C ALA A 435 11.00 10.56 -11.22
N LEU A 436 10.84 11.28 -12.30
CA LEU A 436 9.88 10.99 -13.37
C LEU A 436 10.61 10.48 -14.59
N ASP A 437 10.22 9.34 -15.13
CA ASP A 437 10.62 9.00 -16.50
C ASP A 437 10.00 10.00 -17.49
N LYS A 438 10.63 10.22 -18.63
CA LYS A 438 10.10 11.10 -19.68
C LYS A 438 8.96 10.43 -20.42
N THR A 439 9.27 9.32 -21.10
CA THR A 439 8.42 8.69 -22.12
C THR A 439 7.26 7.95 -21.47
N GLY A 440 6.01 8.18 -21.94
CA GLY A 440 4.82 7.55 -21.36
C GLY A 440 4.41 8.09 -19.98
N THR A 441 5.32 8.77 -19.27
CA THR A 441 5.08 9.35 -17.94
C THR A 441 4.81 10.86 -18.00
N ILE A 442 5.79 11.69 -18.38
CA ILE A 442 5.62 13.14 -18.57
C ILE A 442 5.00 13.41 -19.95
N THR A 443 5.40 12.61 -20.96
CA THR A 443 4.90 12.66 -22.32
C THR A 443 3.90 11.55 -22.60
N SER A 444 3.19 11.66 -23.73
CA SER A 444 2.17 10.66 -24.12
C SER A 444 2.77 9.28 -24.46
N GLY A 445 4.06 9.24 -24.82
CA GLY A 445 4.73 8.03 -25.31
C GLY A 445 4.40 7.68 -26.75
N GLU A 446 3.54 8.47 -27.37
CA GLU A 446 3.14 8.36 -28.77
C GLU A 446 3.62 9.59 -29.56
N PRO A 447 4.59 9.41 -30.49
CA PRO A 447 5.02 10.51 -31.35
C PRO A 447 3.84 11.03 -32.20
N ARG A 448 3.74 12.36 -32.36
CA ARG A 448 2.73 13.02 -33.18
C ARG A 448 3.38 14.05 -34.11
N VAL A 449 2.79 14.29 -35.27
CA VAL A 449 3.19 15.40 -36.14
C VAL A 449 2.84 16.71 -35.43
N THR A 450 3.83 17.59 -35.29
CA THR A 450 3.69 18.89 -34.60
C THR A 450 3.80 20.08 -35.56
N ASP A 451 4.60 19.96 -36.59
CA ASP A 451 4.83 21.03 -37.57
C ASP A 451 5.02 20.45 -38.96
N ILE A 452 4.50 21.16 -39.96
CA ILE A 452 4.63 20.83 -41.38
C ILE A 452 5.15 22.07 -42.08
N LEU A 453 6.30 21.92 -42.76
CA LEU A 453 7.00 23.00 -43.44
C LEU A 453 7.17 22.64 -44.91
N PRO A 454 6.21 22.97 -45.79
CA PRO A 454 6.34 22.73 -47.23
C PRO A 454 7.47 23.57 -47.84
N ALA A 455 8.16 23.04 -48.84
CA ALA A 455 9.11 23.80 -49.63
C ALA A 455 8.39 24.80 -50.55
N GLU A 456 9.12 25.79 -51.08
CA GLU A 456 8.57 26.80 -51.96
C GLU A 456 7.85 26.20 -53.16
N GLY A 457 6.56 26.54 -53.34
CA GLY A 457 5.71 26.05 -54.43
C GLY A 457 5.20 24.61 -54.25
N VAL A 458 5.24 24.05 -53.01
CA VAL A 458 4.64 22.77 -52.61
C VAL A 458 3.51 23.05 -51.64
N SER A 459 2.38 22.40 -51.83
CA SER A 459 1.27 22.48 -50.85
C SER A 459 1.51 21.48 -49.70
N GLU A 460 0.90 21.76 -48.55
CA GLU A 460 0.95 20.88 -47.40
C GLU A 460 0.37 19.49 -47.72
N SER A 461 -0.71 19.46 -48.49
CA SER A 461 -1.35 18.21 -48.92
C SER A 461 -0.43 17.36 -49.83
N GLU A 462 0.33 17.98 -50.74
CA GLU A 462 1.30 17.26 -51.60
C GLU A 462 2.44 16.66 -50.77
N LEU A 463 2.97 17.44 -49.82
CA LEU A 463 4.01 16.96 -48.90
C LEU A 463 3.51 15.78 -48.06
N LEU A 464 2.32 15.91 -47.50
CA LEU A 464 1.71 14.85 -46.66
C LEU A 464 1.39 13.60 -47.48
N THR A 465 0.86 13.74 -48.71
CA THR A 465 0.58 12.62 -49.60
C THR A 465 1.86 11.83 -49.88
N LEU A 466 2.94 12.53 -50.20
CA LEU A 466 4.24 11.89 -50.50
C LEU A 466 4.79 11.21 -49.23
N ALA A 467 4.79 11.91 -48.11
CA ALA A 467 5.30 11.39 -46.83
C ALA A 467 4.50 10.16 -46.37
N ALA A 468 3.17 10.24 -46.35
CA ALA A 468 2.30 9.13 -45.93
C ALA A 468 2.44 7.92 -46.88
N SER A 469 2.53 8.12 -48.22
CA SER A 469 2.77 7.04 -49.17
C SER A 469 4.12 6.33 -48.95
N LEU A 470 5.18 7.11 -48.62
CA LEU A 470 6.50 6.55 -48.33
C LEU A 470 6.53 5.78 -47.01
N GLU A 471 5.87 6.33 -45.94
CA GLU A 471 5.88 5.75 -44.62
C GLU A 471 4.88 4.58 -44.45
N GLN A 472 3.98 4.34 -45.40
CA GLN A 472 2.95 3.29 -45.33
C GLN A 472 3.52 1.88 -45.11
N LYS A 473 4.73 1.60 -45.59
CA LYS A 473 5.41 0.29 -45.47
C LYS A 473 6.47 0.28 -44.38
N SER A 474 6.61 1.37 -43.61
CA SER A 474 7.55 1.51 -42.51
C SER A 474 6.94 1.09 -41.17
N GLU A 475 7.67 0.27 -40.41
CA GLU A 475 7.25 -0.12 -39.02
C GLU A 475 7.77 0.87 -37.97
N HIS A 476 8.46 1.92 -38.37
CA HIS A 476 9.07 2.86 -37.45
C HIS A 476 7.99 3.67 -36.67
N PRO A 477 8.16 3.96 -35.36
CA PRO A 477 7.20 4.76 -34.59
C PRO A 477 6.89 6.15 -35.17
N LEU A 478 7.88 6.80 -35.81
CA LEU A 478 7.70 8.09 -36.50
C LEU A 478 6.81 7.96 -37.75
N ALA A 479 6.85 6.81 -38.42
CA ALA A 479 5.97 6.53 -39.57
C ALA A 479 4.51 6.48 -39.14
N LYS A 480 4.23 5.83 -38.00
CA LYS A 480 2.87 5.77 -37.43
C LYS A 480 2.31 7.16 -37.14
N ALA A 481 3.16 8.10 -36.68
CA ALA A 481 2.76 9.46 -36.42
C ALA A 481 2.32 10.21 -37.69
N VAL A 482 3.09 10.05 -38.80
CA VAL A 482 2.80 10.65 -40.09
C VAL A 482 1.52 10.07 -40.69
N LEU A 483 1.36 8.74 -40.62
CA LEU A 483 0.16 8.05 -41.13
C LEU A 483 -1.09 8.43 -40.33
N ALA A 484 -1.04 8.48 -38.99
CA ALA A 484 -2.17 8.89 -38.17
C ALA A 484 -2.59 10.34 -38.45
N TYR A 485 -1.63 11.23 -38.69
CA TYR A 485 -1.94 12.60 -39.08
C TYR A 485 -2.58 12.69 -40.45
N ALA A 486 -2.06 11.93 -41.43
CA ALA A 486 -2.62 11.86 -42.81
C ALA A 486 -4.04 11.31 -42.81
N GLU A 487 -4.34 10.32 -41.96
CA GLU A 487 -5.71 9.77 -41.78
C GLU A 487 -6.65 10.82 -41.21
N THR A 488 -6.23 11.58 -40.19
CA THR A 488 -7.02 12.67 -39.58
C THR A 488 -7.37 13.76 -40.62
N GLU A 489 -6.41 14.10 -41.48
CA GLU A 489 -6.58 15.09 -42.58
C GLU A 489 -7.24 14.49 -43.82
N THR A 490 -7.59 13.20 -43.80
CA THR A 490 -8.24 12.48 -44.92
C THR A 490 -7.38 12.51 -46.22
N ILE A 491 -6.07 12.42 -46.04
CA ILE A 491 -5.11 12.44 -47.15
C ILE A 491 -5.06 11.06 -47.85
N ALA A 492 -5.11 11.04 -49.18
CA ALA A 492 -4.95 9.81 -49.92
C ALA A 492 -3.50 9.33 -49.85
N CYS A 493 -3.29 8.04 -49.61
CA CYS A 493 -1.98 7.40 -49.55
C CYS A 493 -1.84 6.40 -50.70
N PRO A 494 -1.39 6.82 -51.92
CA PRO A 494 -1.15 5.93 -53.00
C PRO A 494 -0.08 4.89 -52.72
N ASP A 495 -0.21 3.69 -53.29
CA ASP A 495 0.75 2.61 -53.10
C ASP A 495 2.10 2.93 -53.75
N VAL A 496 3.19 2.58 -53.07
CA VAL A 496 4.57 2.75 -53.57
C VAL A 496 5.18 1.40 -53.98
N THR A 497 6.05 1.47 -54.97
CA THR A 497 6.86 0.33 -55.45
C THR A 497 8.33 0.54 -55.03
N ASP A 498 9.15 -0.53 -55.11
CA ASP A 498 10.61 -0.51 -54.87
C ASP A 498 10.96 0.14 -53.49
N PHE A 499 10.13 -0.15 -52.43
CA PHE A 499 10.38 0.36 -51.08
C PHE A 499 11.67 -0.22 -50.52
N ALA A 500 12.52 0.64 -49.98
CA ALA A 500 13.75 0.27 -49.30
C ALA A 500 13.93 1.13 -48.03
N ALA A 501 14.08 0.46 -46.87
CA ALA A 501 14.52 1.10 -45.63
C ALA A 501 16.07 1.14 -45.63
N LEU A 502 16.62 2.32 -45.34
CA LEU A 502 18.06 2.58 -45.26
C LEU A 502 18.43 2.84 -43.82
N PRO A 503 18.93 1.81 -43.07
CA PRO A 503 19.18 1.96 -41.63
C PRO A 503 20.08 3.17 -41.30
N GLY A 504 19.63 4.02 -40.35
CA GLY A 504 20.34 5.23 -39.93
C GLY A 504 20.21 6.44 -40.87
N ASN A 505 19.64 6.29 -42.07
CA ASN A 505 19.50 7.36 -43.06
C ASN A 505 18.04 7.76 -43.33
N GLY A 506 17.21 6.81 -43.69
CA GLY A 506 15.82 7.08 -44.06
C GLY A 506 15.20 6.00 -44.95
N LEU A 507 14.28 6.40 -45.81
CA LEU A 507 13.47 5.55 -46.67
C LEU A 507 13.59 5.99 -48.11
N SER A 508 13.46 5.07 -49.05
CA SER A 508 13.29 5.38 -50.47
C SER A 508 12.25 4.46 -51.12
N ALA A 509 11.51 4.96 -52.10
CA ALA A 509 10.52 4.20 -52.85
C ALA A 509 10.24 4.85 -54.21
N ARG A 510 9.35 4.27 -55.02
CA ARG A 510 8.82 4.87 -56.23
C ARG A 510 7.32 5.05 -56.14
N LEU A 511 6.87 6.27 -56.39
CA LEU A 511 5.48 6.67 -56.52
C LEU A 511 5.21 7.07 -57.97
N ASP A 512 4.35 6.38 -58.70
CA ASP A 512 4.03 6.62 -60.09
C ASP A 512 5.27 6.70 -61.01
N GLY A 513 6.28 5.86 -60.71
CA GLY A 513 7.56 5.80 -61.44
C GLY A 513 8.56 6.88 -61.01
N MET A 514 8.21 7.82 -60.16
CA MET A 514 9.08 8.88 -59.63
C MET A 514 9.77 8.36 -58.35
N GLU A 515 11.07 8.58 -58.21
CA GLU A 515 11.81 8.28 -56.99
C GLU A 515 11.42 9.29 -55.93
N ILE A 516 10.95 8.76 -54.76
CA ILE A 516 10.65 9.50 -53.54
C ILE A 516 11.55 9.01 -52.40
N TYR A 517 11.88 9.89 -51.48
CA TYR A 517 12.78 9.61 -50.35
C TYR A 517 12.43 10.47 -49.17
N GLY A 518 12.68 9.93 -47.97
CA GLY A 518 12.47 10.60 -46.71
C GLY A 518 13.50 10.17 -45.67
N GLY A 519 13.91 11.09 -44.76
CA GLY A 519 14.89 10.75 -43.76
C GLY A 519 15.54 11.95 -43.06
N ASN A 520 16.75 11.77 -42.57
CA ASN A 520 17.51 12.83 -41.89
C ASN A 520 18.09 13.85 -42.90
N ALA A 521 18.54 14.99 -42.41
CA ALA A 521 19.08 16.08 -43.23
C ALA A 521 20.30 15.65 -44.06
N GLU A 522 21.20 14.81 -43.54
CA GLU A 522 22.41 14.35 -44.19
C GLU A 522 22.09 13.46 -45.40
N PHE A 523 21.17 12.52 -45.22
CA PHE A 523 20.71 11.66 -46.30
C PHE A 523 20.04 12.46 -47.42
N ILE A 524 19.14 13.40 -47.05
CA ILE A 524 18.45 14.21 -48.05
C ILE A 524 19.40 15.13 -48.82
N ALA A 525 20.43 15.69 -48.17
CA ALA A 525 21.44 16.51 -48.85
C ALA A 525 22.22 15.76 -49.94
N THR A 526 22.24 14.41 -49.93
CA THR A 526 22.82 13.59 -51.01
C THR A 526 21.90 13.46 -52.20
N LYS A 527 20.59 13.73 -52.07
CA LYS A 527 19.54 13.52 -53.07
C LYS A 527 18.97 14.83 -53.62
N ALA A 528 18.89 15.87 -52.77
CA ALA A 528 18.29 17.16 -53.13
C ALA A 528 18.98 18.32 -52.41
N SER A 529 18.94 19.52 -53.01
CA SER A 529 19.40 20.73 -52.33
C SER A 529 18.40 21.13 -51.25
N VAL A 530 18.86 21.34 -50.01
CA VAL A 530 18.05 21.80 -48.89
C VAL A 530 18.20 23.34 -48.76
N PRO A 531 17.12 24.13 -48.91
CA PRO A 531 17.19 25.57 -48.73
C PRO A 531 17.65 25.93 -47.32
N ALA A 532 18.50 26.97 -47.24
CA ALA A 532 19.08 27.39 -45.96
C ALA A 532 18.02 27.80 -44.93
N GLU A 533 16.90 28.35 -45.37
CA GLU A 533 15.76 28.71 -44.49
C GLU A 533 15.11 27.49 -43.86
N LEU A 534 14.82 26.43 -44.63
CA LEU A 534 14.23 25.21 -44.10
C LEU A 534 15.21 24.45 -43.22
N GLN A 535 16.53 24.51 -43.52
CA GLN A 535 17.54 23.92 -42.65
C GLN A 535 17.65 24.64 -41.31
N ALA A 536 17.58 26.00 -41.33
CA ALA A 536 17.58 26.78 -40.07
C ALA A 536 16.33 26.53 -39.24
N GLU A 537 15.15 26.39 -39.85
CA GLU A 537 13.91 26.12 -39.21
C GLU A 537 13.87 24.69 -38.64
N ALA A 538 14.33 23.71 -39.37
CA ALA A 538 14.50 22.34 -38.88
C ALA A 538 15.48 22.28 -37.69
N ALA A 539 16.56 23.05 -37.71
CA ALA A 539 17.50 23.16 -36.61
C ALA A 539 16.85 23.82 -35.37
N ARG A 540 15.96 24.80 -35.57
CA ARG A 540 15.16 25.41 -34.49
C ARG A 540 14.21 24.38 -33.89
N LEU A 541 13.46 23.64 -34.72
CA LEU A 541 12.55 22.59 -34.24
C LEU A 541 13.28 21.49 -33.47
N ALA A 542 14.47 21.07 -34.00
CA ALA A 542 15.33 20.13 -33.30
C ALA A 542 15.81 20.67 -31.93
N ALA A 543 16.06 21.99 -31.82
CA ALA A 543 16.41 22.63 -30.54
C ALA A 543 15.23 22.68 -29.56
N GLU A 544 13.99 22.59 -30.02
CA GLU A 544 12.75 22.47 -29.24
C GLU A 544 12.44 21.03 -28.82
N GLY A 545 13.30 20.06 -29.18
CA GLY A 545 13.10 18.64 -28.83
C GLY A 545 12.26 17.86 -29.85
N LYS A 546 11.97 18.43 -31.02
CA LYS A 546 11.25 17.76 -32.09
C LYS A 546 12.21 17.05 -33.04
N THR A 547 11.74 16.04 -33.78
CA THR A 547 12.51 15.30 -34.78
C THR A 547 12.06 15.73 -36.18
N PRO A 548 12.84 16.57 -36.89
CA PRO A 548 12.53 16.96 -38.24
C PRO A 548 12.87 15.83 -39.23
N LEU A 549 11.86 15.40 -39.99
CA LEU A 549 11.96 14.46 -41.08
C LEU A 549 11.87 15.21 -42.42
N PHE A 550 12.83 15.05 -43.29
CA PHE A 550 12.90 15.70 -44.62
C PHE A 550 12.34 14.74 -45.66
N PHE A 551 11.51 15.25 -46.56
CA PHE A 551 10.90 14.47 -47.62
C PHE A 551 11.16 15.13 -48.98
N GLY A 552 11.45 14.31 -49.99
CA GLY A 552 11.74 14.79 -51.36
C GLY A 552 11.36 13.79 -52.43
N GLY A 553 11.27 14.26 -53.65
CA GLY A 553 10.97 13.47 -54.85
C GLY A 553 11.53 14.12 -56.12
N ALA A 554 11.93 13.29 -57.09
CA ALA A 554 12.47 13.74 -58.38
C ALA A 554 13.70 14.69 -58.27
N GLY A 555 14.54 14.50 -57.24
CA GLY A 555 15.72 15.39 -57.04
C GLY A 555 15.40 16.76 -56.41
N ARG A 556 14.16 16.99 -55.91
CA ARG A 556 13.71 18.22 -55.29
C ARG A 556 13.24 17.91 -53.84
N LEU A 557 13.57 18.82 -52.95
CA LEU A 557 12.98 18.80 -51.61
C LEU A 557 11.51 19.19 -51.65
N MET A 558 10.62 18.42 -51.04
CA MET A 558 9.19 18.74 -50.90
C MET A 558 8.87 19.45 -49.59
N GLY A 559 9.61 19.18 -48.52
CA GLY A 559 9.45 19.85 -47.25
C GLY A 559 10.00 19.07 -46.08
N VAL A 560 9.65 19.55 -44.86
CA VAL A 560 10.03 18.96 -43.58
C VAL A 560 8.78 18.74 -42.75
N ILE A 561 8.66 17.56 -42.11
CA ILE A 561 7.62 17.24 -41.14
C ILE A 561 8.31 16.98 -39.79
N ALA A 562 7.94 17.76 -38.78
CA ALA A 562 8.48 17.54 -37.43
C ALA A 562 7.55 16.65 -36.62
N VAL A 563 8.14 15.68 -35.98
CA VAL A 563 7.44 14.72 -35.11
C VAL A 563 8.03 14.81 -33.71
N ALA A 564 7.18 14.83 -32.70
CA ALA A 564 7.62 14.83 -31.29
C ALA A 564 6.68 14.00 -30.40
N ASP A 565 7.25 13.47 -29.34
CA ASP A 565 6.49 12.93 -28.22
C ASP A 565 6.03 14.10 -27.34
N THR A 566 4.74 14.38 -27.36
CA THR A 566 4.16 15.58 -26.77
C THR A 566 3.93 15.41 -25.26
N LEU A 567 4.08 16.52 -24.51
CA LEU A 567 3.73 16.54 -23.09
C LEU A 567 2.25 16.19 -22.90
N LYS A 568 1.94 15.38 -21.89
CA LYS A 568 0.55 15.22 -21.43
C LYS A 568 0.02 16.57 -20.93
N GLU A 569 -1.24 16.84 -21.17
CA GLU A 569 -1.87 18.13 -20.85
C GLU A 569 -1.80 18.46 -19.35
N ASP A 570 -1.87 17.43 -18.49
CA ASP A 570 -1.85 17.56 -17.03
C ASP A 570 -0.43 17.62 -16.44
N SER A 571 0.63 17.26 -17.18
CA SER A 571 2.00 17.13 -16.65
C SER A 571 2.56 18.43 -16.05
N PRO A 572 2.45 19.61 -16.70
CA PRO A 572 2.98 20.84 -16.11
C PRO A 572 2.24 21.26 -14.83
N ARG A 573 0.95 20.91 -14.75
CA ARG A 573 0.15 21.18 -13.55
C ARG A 573 0.55 20.23 -12.42
N ALA A 574 0.66 18.94 -12.69
CA ALA A 574 1.04 17.91 -11.71
C ALA A 574 2.43 18.19 -11.11
N ILE A 575 3.40 18.60 -11.95
CA ILE A 575 4.75 18.96 -11.51
C ILE A 575 4.70 20.18 -10.56
N ARG A 576 3.95 21.21 -10.91
CA ARG A 576 3.77 22.38 -10.00
C ARG A 576 3.12 21.98 -8.67
N GLU A 577 2.11 21.11 -8.69
CA GLU A 577 1.47 20.62 -7.47
C GLU A 577 2.46 19.87 -6.56
N LEU A 578 3.37 19.04 -7.13
CA LEU A 578 4.46 18.39 -6.37
C LEU A 578 5.42 19.41 -5.75
N GLN A 579 5.82 20.43 -6.51
CA GLN A 579 6.71 21.49 -6.03
C GLN A 579 6.05 22.32 -4.91
N ASP A 580 4.75 22.60 -5.03
CA ASP A 580 3.96 23.28 -3.97
C ASP A 580 3.86 22.45 -2.69
N MET A 581 3.89 21.13 -2.81
CA MET A 581 4.01 20.22 -1.66
C MET A 581 5.42 20.18 -1.05
N GLY A 582 6.40 20.91 -1.62
CA GLY A 582 7.79 20.92 -1.18
C GLY A 582 8.59 19.70 -1.62
N ILE A 583 8.23 19.11 -2.74
CA ILE A 583 8.89 17.94 -3.34
C ILE A 583 9.72 18.42 -4.52
N ARG A 584 10.97 17.98 -4.60
CA ARG A 584 11.86 18.22 -5.75
C ARG A 584 11.50 17.25 -6.86
N VAL A 585 11.32 17.77 -8.08
CA VAL A 585 10.94 16.97 -9.25
C VAL A 585 12.11 16.86 -10.21
N VAL A 586 12.54 15.64 -10.52
CA VAL A 586 13.68 15.32 -11.37
C VAL A 586 13.19 14.51 -12.57
N MET A 587 13.48 14.95 -13.79
CA MET A 587 13.20 14.17 -15.00
C MET A 587 14.40 13.29 -15.36
N LEU A 588 14.14 12.01 -15.65
CA LEU A 588 15.10 11.05 -16.16
C LEU A 588 14.77 10.73 -17.63
N THR A 589 15.79 10.71 -18.50
CA THR A 589 15.60 10.37 -19.92
C THR A 589 16.87 9.82 -20.55
N GLY A 590 16.71 8.93 -21.54
CA GLY A 590 17.79 8.49 -22.42
C GLY A 590 18.15 9.47 -23.52
N ASP A 591 17.37 10.54 -23.70
CA ASP A 591 17.62 11.55 -24.73
C ASP A 591 18.95 12.31 -24.50
N ASN A 592 19.41 12.98 -25.57
CA ASN A 592 20.52 13.91 -25.45
C ASN A 592 20.14 15.13 -24.56
N GLN A 593 21.16 15.77 -23.96
CA GLN A 593 20.97 16.88 -23.01
C GLN A 593 20.14 18.03 -23.59
N ARG A 594 20.31 18.40 -24.84
CA ARG A 594 19.60 19.52 -25.46
C ARG A 594 18.09 19.28 -25.53
N THR A 595 17.68 18.09 -26.03
CA THR A 595 16.28 17.68 -26.11
C THR A 595 15.67 17.57 -24.72
N ALA A 596 16.40 16.95 -23.79
CA ALA A 596 15.97 16.77 -22.41
C ALA A 596 15.73 18.12 -21.69
N ASP A 597 16.64 19.07 -21.85
CA ASP A 597 16.50 20.43 -21.27
C ASP A 597 15.33 21.21 -21.87
N ALA A 598 15.03 21.01 -23.17
CA ALA A 598 13.89 21.64 -23.81
C ALA A 598 12.57 21.12 -23.22
N ILE A 599 12.42 19.82 -23.12
CA ILE A 599 11.24 19.15 -22.53
C ILE A 599 11.12 19.48 -21.05
N GLY A 600 12.23 19.42 -20.29
CA GLY A 600 12.25 19.74 -18.86
C GLY A 600 11.79 21.17 -18.54
N ARG A 601 12.20 22.15 -19.36
CA ARG A 601 11.74 23.55 -19.27
C ARG A 601 10.24 23.69 -19.57
N GLN A 602 9.75 22.98 -20.59
CA GLN A 602 8.32 23.00 -20.93
C GLN A 602 7.47 22.35 -19.84
N ALA A 603 7.94 21.25 -19.26
CA ALA A 603 7.27 20.53 -18.18
C ALA A 603 7.37 21.27 -16.85
N GLY A 604 8.43 22.09 -16.63
CA GLY A 604 8.68 22.85 -15.41
C GLY A 604 9.32 22.06 -14.28
N VAL A 605 10.11 21.02 -14.58
CA VAL A 605 10.84 20.22 -13.58
C VAL A 605 12.00 21.01 -12.98
N ASP A 606 12.43 20.63 -11.76
CA ASP A 606 13.54 21.31 -11.06
C ASP A 606 14.90 20.92 -11.66
N ASP A 607 15.06 19.64 -12.04
CA ASP A 607 16.30 19.11 -12.59
C ASP A 607 16.04 18.14 -13.74
N VAL A 608 17.04 17.99 -14.62
CA VAL A 608 17.02 17.07 -15.75
C VAL A 608 18.29 16.23 -15.73
N ILE A 609 18.14 14.91 -15.80
CA ILE A 609 19.25 13.96 -15.94
C ILE A 609 19.06 13.24 -17.28
N ALA A 610 19.87 13.62 -18.26
CA ALA A 610 19.82 13.14 -19.63
C ALA A 610 20.83 12.01 -19.89
N GLY A 611 20.68 11.30 -21.03
CA GLY A 611 21.61 10.25 -21.45
C GLY A 611 21.63 9.02 -20.56
N VAL A 612 20.57 8.79 -19.77
CA VAL A 612 20.47 7.66 -18.84
C VAL A 612 19.95 6.43 -19.58
N LEU A 613 20.82 5.46 -19.80
CA LEU A 613 20.41 4.15 -20.32
C LEU A 613 19.51 3.41 -19.32
N PRO A 614 18.69 2.45 -19.77
CA PRO A 614 17.79 1.70 -18.88
C PRO A 614 18.48 1.13 -17.65
N ASP A 615 19.65 0.50 -17.81
CA ASP A 615 20.43 -0.08 -16.71
C ASP A 615 21.03 0.98 -15.77
N GLY A 616 21.19 2.22 -16.25
CA GLY A 616 21.72 3.34 -15.46
C GLY A 616 20.69 4.02 -14.55
N LYS A 617 19.38 3.83 -14.78
CA LYS A 617 18.31 4.50 -14.02
C LYS A 617 18.36 4.11 -12.54
N GLU A 618 18.65 2.84 -12.22
CA GLU A 618 18.78 2.37 -10.82
C GLU A 618 19.91 3.10 -10.08
N ALA A 619 21.06 3.28 -10.72
CA ALA A 619 22.20 3.98 -10.13
C ALA A 619 21.89 5.46 -9.86
N VAL A 620 21.11 6.11 -10.73
CA VAL A 620 20.64 7.49 -10.51
C VAL A 620 19.72 7.55 -9.29
N ILE A 621 18.77 6.64 -9.17
CA ILE A 621 17.85 6.58 -8.00
C ILE A 621 18.67 6.38 -6.72
N ARG A 622 19.66 5.48 -6.69
CA ARG A 622 20.54 5.26 -5.54
C ARG A 622 21.25 6.55 -5.11
N ARG A 623 21.78 7.32 -6.06
CA ARG A 623 22.42 8.61 -5.78
C ARG A 623 21.44 9.66 -5.28
N LEU A 624 20.22 9.72 -5.81
CA LEU A 624 19.19 10.64 -5.32
C LEU A 624 18.76 10.30 -3.88
N GLN A 625 18.75 9.01 -3.51
CA GLN A 625 18.43 8.55 -2.16
C GLN A 625 19.43 9.05 -1.09
N GLU A 626 20.65 9.41 -1.45
CA GLU A 626 21.62 10.05 -0.55
C GLU A 626 21.14 11.43 -0.09
N SER A 627 20.33 12.11 -0.93
CA SER A 627 19.79 13.45 -0.66
C SER A 627 18.42 13.45 0.00
N GLY A 628 17.68 12.32 -0.02
CA GLY A 628 16.35 12.25 0.58
C GLY A 628 15.55 11.02 0.14
N LYS A 629 14.30 10.94 0.57
CA LYS A 629 13.39 9.86 0.19
C LYS A 629 12.88 10.05 -1.23
N VAL A 630 13.13 9.06 -2.09
CA VAL A 630 12.86 9.10 -3.53
C VAL A 630 11.65 8.24 -3.89
N ALA A 631 10.71 8.84 -4.63
CA ALA A 631 9.72 8.09 -5.38
C ALA A 631 10.13 8.09 -6.87
N MET A 632 10.14 6.91 -7.50
CA MET A 632 10.33 6.76 -8.96
C MET A 632 8.97 6.54 -9.61
N VAL A 633 8.69 7.28 -10.69
CA VAL A 633 7.47 7.13 -11.51
C VAL A 633 7.87 6.71 -12.92
N GLY A 634 7.29 5.64 -13.42
CA GLY A 634 7.52 5.12 -14.76
C GLY A 634 6.38 4.22 -15.22
N ASP A 635 6.36 3.89 -16.53
CA ASP A 635 5.30 3.10 -17.17
C ASP A 635 5.79 1.78 -17.80
N GLY A 636 7.10 1.62 -17.96
CA GLY A 636 7.69 0.58 -18.79
C GLY A 636 8.51 -0.48 -18.06
N ILE A 637 8.83 -1.55 -18.81
CA ILE A 637 9.73 -2.63 -18.38
C ILE A 637 11.13 -2.08 -18.04
N ASN A 638 11.57 -1.05 -18.76
CA ASN A 638 12.87 -0.42 -18.60
C ASN A 638 13.03 0.30 -17.25
N ASP A 639 11.92 0.61 -16.58
CA ASP A 639 11.90 1.31 -15.29
C ASP A 639 11.84 0.36 -14.10
N ALA A 640 11.54 -0.92 -14.31
CA ALA A 640 11.35 -1.89 -13.23
C ALA A 640 12.52 -1.95 -12.23
N PRO A 641 13.80 -1.93 -12.61
CA PRO A 641 14.92 -1.87 -11.66
C PRO A 641 14.92 -0.58 -10.83
N ALA A 642 14.60 0.55 -11.45
CA ALA A 642 14.55 1.86 -10.79
C ALA A 642 13.32 1.98 -9.86
N LEU A 643 12.16 1.46 -10.27
CA LEU A 643 10.93 1.36 -9.46
C LEU A 643 11.17 0.53 -8.19
N THR A 644 11.78 -0.65 -8.33
CA THR A 644 12.12 -1.54 -7.20
C THR A 644 13.16 -0.90 -6.27
N ARG A 645 14.11 -0.14 -6.81
CA ARG A 645 15.19 0.50 -6.03
C ARG A 645 14.71 1.68 -5.21
N ALA A 646 13.75 2.45 -5.70
CA ALA A 646 13.24 3.65 -5.05
C ALA A 646 12.66 3.34 -3.65
N ASP A 647 12.53 4.36 -2.77
CA ASP A 647 11.80 4.21 -1.50
C ASP A 647 10.30 3.96 -1.75
N THR A 648 9.81 4.40 -2.91
CA THR A 648 8.45 4.12 -3.40
C THR A 648 8.48 4.06 -4.92
N GLY A 649 8.19 2.91 -5.51
CA GLY A 649 7.97 2.75 -6.94
C GLY A 649 6.51 3.04 -7.29
N ILE A 650 6.26 3.89 -8.28
CA ILE A 650 4.92 4.27 -8.76
C ILE A 650 4.82 3.93 -10.24
N ALA A 651 4.01 2.94 -10.60
CA ALA A 651 3.67 2.64 -11.98
C ALA A 651 2.49 3.51 -12.44
N ILE A 652 2.61 4.15 -13.62
CA ILE A 652 1.57 5.03 -14.18
C ILE A 652 0.90 4.38 -15.40
N GLY A 653 -0.44 4.49 -15.46
CA GLY A 653 -1.25 3.86 -16.49
C GLY A 653 -1.39 2.34 -16.28
N ALA A 654 -2.17 1.69 -17.12
CA ALA A 654 -2.23 0.23 -17.17
C ALA A 654 -0.93 -0.33 -17.82
N GLY A 655 0.22 0.05 -17.23
CA GLY A 655 1.56 -0.27 -17.70
C GLY A 655 1.78 -1.76 -17.97
N THR A 656 2.99 -2.13 -18.38
CA THR A 656 3.33 -3.54 -18.55
C THR A 656 3.20 -4.30 -17.24
N ASP A 657 2.78 -5.56 -17.28
CA ASP A 657 2.66 -6.42 -16.10
C ASP A 657 3.95 -6.38 -15.24
N VAL A 658 5.11 -6.26 -15.89
CA VAL A 658 6.42 -6.15 -15.22
C VAL A 658 6.57 -4.85 -14.40
N ALA A 659 6.13 -3.70 -14.94
CA ALA A 659 6.16 -2.43 -14.22
C ALA A 659 5.17 -2.44 -13.04
N ILE A 660 3.97 -2.99 -13.28
CA ILE A 660 2.98 -3.21 -12.22
C ILE A 660 3.59 -4.07 -11.11
N ASP A 661 4.26 -5.18 -11.43
CA ASP A 661 4.85 -6.08 -10.42
C ASP A 661 5.99 -5.42 -9.62
N ALA A 662 6.80 -4.60 -10.27
CA ALA A 662 7.93 -3.90 -9.65
C ALA A 662 7.52 -2.71 -8.76
N ALA A 663 6.33 -2.12 -8.99
CA ALA A 663 5.90 -0.92 -8.30
C ALA A 663 5.21 -1.22 -6.95
N ASP A 664 5.33 -0.29 -6.02
CA ASP A 664 4.64 -0.24 -4.74
C ASP A 664 3.23 0.35 -4.85
N VAL A 665 3.09 1.36 -5.71
CA VAL A 665 1.83 2.05 -6.00
C VAL A 665 1.55 1.95 -7.49
N VAL A 666 0.33 1.59 -7.85
CA VAL A 666 -0.13 1.51 -9.23
C VAL A 666 -1.23 2.55 -9.46
N LEU A 667 -1.01 3.41 -10.44
CA LEU A 667 -2.00 4.39 -10.89
C LEU A 667 -2.68 3.81 -12.14
N MET A 668 -3.99 3.57 -12.03
CA MET A 668 -4.77 2.95 -13.11
C MET A 668 -4.92 3.86 -14.33
N ASN A 669 -4.94 5.17 -14.11
CA ASN A 669 -5.01 6.17 -15.16
C ASN A 669 -3.60 6.57 -15.62
N SER A 670 -3.48 6.91 -16.91
CA SER A 670 -2.22 7.43 -17.47
C SER A 670 -2.07 8.94 -17.25
N ARG A 671 -2.45 9.45 -16.06
CA ARG A 671 -2.38 10.86 -15.70
C ARG A 671 -1.30 11.13 -14.68
N LEU A 672 -0.44 12.09 -14.97
CA LEU A 672 0.59 12.49 -14.02
C LEU A 672 0.00 13.16 -12.76
N SER A 673 -1.19 13.78 -12.87
CA SER A 673 -1.94 14.38 -11.76
C SER A 673 -2.33 13.40 -10.65
N ASP A 674 -2.34 12.09 -10.93
CA ASP A 674 -2.60 11.07 -9.93
C ASP A 674 -1.39 10.81 -9.01
N VAL A 675 -0.17 11.21 -9.39
CA VAL A 675 1.03 11.14 -8.54
C VAL A 675 0.92 12.08 -7.33
N PRO A 676 0.67 13.40 -7.48
CA PRO A 676 0.41 14.25 -6.33
C PRO A 676 -0.82 13.80 -5.52
N ALA A 677 -1.87 13.26 -6.16
CA ALA A 677 -3.03 12.72 -5.47
C ALA A 677 -2.67 11.52 -4.58
N ALA A 678 -1.82 10.59 -5.05
CA ALA A 678 -1.32 9.45 -4.26
C ALA A 678 -0.49 9.91 -3.04
N ILE A 679 0.36 10.92 -3.21
CA ILE A 679 1.14 11.48 -2.11
C ILE A 679 0.24 12.21 -1.09
N ARG A 680 -0.80 12.92 -1.54
CA ARG A 680 -1.80 13.55 -0.66
C ARG A 680 -2.57 12.51 0.15
N LEU A 681 -3.02 11.44 -0.50
CA LEU A 681 -3.68 10.31 0.15
C LEU A 681 -2.82 9.75 1.27
N SER A 682 -1.57 9.49 0.96
CA SER A 682 -0.60 8.96 1.91
C SER A 682 -0.36 9.92 3.09
N ARG A 683 -0.12 11.21 2.83
CA ARG A 683 0.05 12.23 3.87
C ARG A 683 -1.19 12.40 4.75
N ALA A 684 -2.39 12.36 4.15
CA ALA A 684 -3.65 12.42 4.89
C ALA A 684 -3.84 11.20 5.79
N THR A 685 -3.54 10.00 5.27
CA THR A 685 -3.62 8.74 6.03
C THR A 685 -2.62 8.72 7.18
N LEU A 686 -1.38 9.13 6.97
CA LEU A 686 -0.37 9.25 8.03
C LEU A 686 -0.79 10.24 9.13
N ARG A 687 -1.31 11.41 8.76
CA ARG A 687 -1.85 12.38 9.73
C ARG A 687 -2.98 11.77 10.53
N ASN A 688 -3.90 11.08 9.88
CA ASN A 688 -5.01 10.41 10.54
C ASN A 688 -4.54 9.31 11.51
N ILE A 689 -3.49 8.55 11.16
CA ILE A 689 -2.86 7.57 12.05
C ILE A 689 -2.30 8.26 13.30
N HIS A 690 -1.57 9.37 13.15
CA HIS A 690 -1.03 10.11 14.30
C HIS A 690 -2.13 10.67 15.19
N GLU A 691 -3.21 11.20 14.62
CA GLU A 691 -4.38 11.66 15.36
C GLU A 691 -5.07 10.51 16.10
N ASN A 692 -5.21 9.34 15.46
CA ASN A 692 -5.76 8.14 16.07
C ASN A 692 -4.91 7.65 17.25
N LEU A 693 -3.59 7.62 17.10
CA LEU A 693 -2.65 7.27 18.17
C LEU A 693 -2.75 8.28 19.33
N PHE A 694 -2.82 9.57 19.04
CA PHE A 694 -3.03 10.60 20.06
C PHE A 694 -4.31 10.33 20.87
N TRP A 695 -5.44 10.09 20.21
CA TRP A 695 -6.70 9.76 20.89
C TRP A 695 -6.62 8.46 21.70
N ALA A 696 -5.92 7.45 21.17
CA ALA A 696 -5.76 6.18 21.88
C ALA A 696 -4.92 6.31 23.17
N PHE A 697 -3.95 7.23 23.21
CA PHE A 697 -3.08 7.41 24.38
C PHE A 697 -3.59 8.43 25.39
N ILE A 698 -4.21 9.54 24.95
CA ILE A 698 -4.56 10.65 25.83
C ILE A 698 -5.51 10.24 26.96
N TYR A 699 -6.49 9.34 26.64
CA TYR A 699 -7.41 8.80 27.64
C TYR A 699 -6.70 8.03 28.74
N ASN A 700 -5.66 7.28 28.39
CA ASN A 700 -4.86 6.51 29.36
C ASN A 700 -3.94 7.42 30.18
N ILE A 701 -3.28 8.39 29.54
CA ILE A 701 -2.36 9.34 30.20
C ILE A 701 -3.08 10.14 31.28
N ILE A 702 -4.31 10.59 31.01
CA ILE A 702 -5.12 11.34 31.96
C ILE A 702 -5.83 10.38 32.96
N GLY A 703 -6.35 9.29 32.43
CA GLY A 703 -7.20 8.38 33.20
C GLY A 703 -6.49 7.56 34.24
N ILE A 704 -5.26 7.08 33.97
CA ILE A 704 -4.51 6.24 34.96
C ILE A 704 -4.20 7.01 36.24
N PRO A 705 -3.64 8.22 36.24
CA PRO A 705 -3.41 8.99 37.44
C PRO A 705 -4.72 9.33 38.20
N LEU A 706 -5.79 9.62 37.45
CA LEU A 706 -7.11 9.88 38.06
C LEU A 706 -7.66 8.63 38.74
N ALA A 707 -7.57 7.47 38.11
CA ALA A 707 -8.02 6.19 38.64
C ALA A 707 -7.19 5.73 39.86
N ALA A 708 -5.88 5.96 39.80
CA ALA A 708 -4.97 5.69 40.89
C ALA A 708 -5.22 6.59 42.11
N GLY A 709 -6.00 7.67 41.98
CA GLY A 709 -6.39 8.54 43.07
C GLY A 709 -5.40 9.67 43.38
N VAL A 710 -4.47 9.99 42.44
CA VAL A 710 -3.50 11.09 42.62
C VAL A 710 -4.18 12.44 42.86
N PHE A 711 -5.37 12.65 42.31
CA PHE A 711 -6.11 13.91 42.39
C PHE A 711 -7.20 13.93 43.44
N ILE A 712 -7.29 12.90 44.30
CA ILE A 712 -8.25 12.86 45.43
C ILE A 712 -8.08 14.05 46.38
N PRO A 713 -6.85 14.55 46.68
CA PRO A 713 -6.71 15.75 47.53
C PRO A 713 -7.39 16.99 46.92
N PHE A 714 -7.62 17.00 45.59
CA PHE A 714 -8.34 18.09 44.92
C PHE A 714 -9.83 17.80 44.72
N GLY A 715 -10.37 16.77 45.34
CA GLY A 715 -11.78 16.36 45.23
C GLY A 715 -12.15 15.58 43.97
N LEU A 716 -11.16 15.23 43.12
CA LEU A 716 -11.40 14.50 41.88
C LEU A 716 -11.21 12.99 42.10
N THR A 717 -12.28 12.23 41.97
CA THR A 717 -12.28 10.76 42.06
C THR A 717 -12.82 10.15 40.78
N LEU A 718 -12.24 9.05 40.32
CA LEU A 718 -12.75 8.27 39.17
C LEU A 718 -13.34 6.95 39.70
N ASN A 719 -14.61 6.73 39.38
CA ASN A 719 -15.26 5.44 39.58
C ASN A 719 -14.92 4.49 38.41
N PRO A 720 -14.72 3.17 38.62
CA PRO A 720 -14.48 2.19 37.56
C PRO A 720 -15.47 2.26 36.40
N MET A 721 -16.73 2.59 36.64
CA MET A 721 -17.79 2.73 35.63
C MET A 721 -17.49 3.85 34.61
N PHE A 722 -17.08 5.03 35.09
CA PHE A 722 -16.70 6.15 34.21
C PHE A 722 -15.43 5.83 33.43
N GLY A 723 -14.49 5.06 34.00
CA GLY A 723 -13.33 4.54 33.30
C GLY A 723 -13.71 3.66 32.11
N ALA A 724 -14.62 2.70 32.32
CA ALA A 724 -15.09 1.82 31.24
C ALA A 724 -15.86 2.59 30.12
N ALA A 725 -16.65 3.59 30.50
CA ALA A 725 -17.34 4.46 29.54
C ALA A 725 -16.36 5.28 28.69
N ALA A 726 -15.35 5.89 29.33
CA ALA A 726 -14.32 6.66 28.64
C ALA A 726 -13.53 5.80 27.63
N MET A 727 -13.22 4.55 27.99
CA MET A 727 -12.54 3.60 27.08
C MET A 727 -13.39 3.23 25.86
N SER A 728 -14.70 3.04 26.05
CA SER A 728 -15.62 2.80 24.92
C SER A 728 -15.68 4.00 23.98
N LEU A 729 -15.66 5.22 24.52
CA LEU A 729 -15.64 6.46 23.76
C LEU A 729 -14.32 6.64 23.00
N SER A 730 -13.19 6.26 23.60
CA SER A 730 -11.87 6.29 22.93
C SER A 730 -11.87 5.50 21.61
N SER A 731 -12.39 4.27 21.63
CA SER A 731 -12.50 3.44 20.42
C SER A 731 -13.42 4.08 19.37
N PHE A 732 -14.53 4.68 19.79
CA PHE A 732 -15.44 5.40 18.89
C PHE A 732 -14.74 6.61 18.26
N CYS A 733 -13.98 7.40 19.00
CA CYS A 733 -13.24 8.55 18.49
C CYS A 733 -12.23 8.15 17.41
N VAL A 734 -11.45 7.09 17.66
CA VAL A 734 -10.45 6.58 16.71
C VAL A 734 -11.10 6.16 15.39
N VAL A 735 -12.17 5.38 15.44
CA VAL A 735 -12.83 4.92 14.23
C VAL A 735 -13.53 6.05 13.47
N SER A 736 -14.22 6.94 14.19
CA SER A 736 -14.88 8.11 13.58
C SER A 736 -13.86 9.02 12.89
N ASN A 737 -12.68 9.21 13.50
CA ASN A 737 -11.60 9.97 12.88
C ASN A 737 -11.05 9.27 11.63
N ALA A 738 -10.88 7.95 11.66
CA ALA A 738 -10.44 7.20 10.47
C ALA A 738 -11.46 7.29 9.33
N LEU A 739 -12.76 7.15 9.61
CA LEU A 739 -13.82 7.27 8.61
C LEU A 739 -13.92 8.67 7.99
N ARG A 740 -13.40 9.72 8.66
CA ARG A 740 -13.31 11.07 8.12
C ARG A 740 -12.46 11.15 6.84
N LEU A 741 -11.51 10.21 6.64
CA LEU A 741 -10.73 10.13 5.40
C LEU A 741 -11.60 9.94 4.16
N ASN A 742 -12.76 9.30 4.25
CA ASN A 742 -13.69 9.15 3.12
C ASN A 742 -14.25 10.50 2.58
N LEU A 743 -14.12 11.57 3.35
CA LEU A 743 -14.54 12.92 2.97
C LEU A 743 -13.37 13.75 2.41
N PHE A 744 -12.19 13.16 2.29
CA PHE A 744 -11.00 13.85 1.82
C PHE A 744 -10.96 13.86 0.28
N ASP A 745 -10.83 15.05 -0.31
CA ASP A 745 -10.67 15.24 -1.75
C ASP A 745 -9.18 15.18 -2.11
N LEU A 746 -8.81 14.16 -2.91
CA LEU A 746 -7.42 13.88 -3.31
C LEU A 746 -6.87 14.89 -4.31
N HIS A 747 -7.74 15.51 -5.10
CA HIS A 747 -7.35 16.46 -6.15
C HIS A 747 -7.36 17.92 -5.68
N SER A 748 -7.77 18.17 -4.43
CA SER A 748 -7.78 19.51 -3.84
C SER A 748 -6.41 19.90 -3.28
N THR A 749 -5.85 21.02 -3.77
CA THR A 749 -4.57 21.60 -3.33
C THR A 749 -4.65 22.38 -2.01
N LYS A 750 -5.87 22.60 -1.47
CA LYS A 750 -6.12 23.45 -0.29
C LYS A 750 -5.33 23.05 0.98
N HIS A 751 -4.92 21.80 1.08
CA HIS A 751 -4.23 21.25 2.25
C HIS A 751 -2.74 21.02 2.02
N ASP A 752 -2.22 21.36 0.86
CA ASP A 752 -0.82 21.22 0.53
C ASP A 752 0.01 22.16 1.39
N ARG A 753 0.98 21.62 2.10
CA ARG A 753 1.89 22.39 2.96
C ARG A 753 3.32 21.92 2.72
N LYS A 754 4.22 22.87 2.50
CA LYS A 754 5.67 22.61 2.51
C LYS A 754 6.06 22.08 3.90
N PRO A 755 6.77 20.95 4.01
CA PRO A 755 7.27 20.47 5.30
C PRO A 755 8.17 21.54 5.93
N LYS A 756 8.00 21.82 7.22
CA LYS A 756 8.79 22.83 7.96
C LYS A 756 10.29 22.52 8.05
N SER A 757 10.72 21.28 7.67
CA SER A 757 12.08 20.77 7.86
C SER A 757 12.84 20.47 6.57
N ALA A 758 12.33 20.80 5.41
CA ALA A 758 13.05 20.57 4.16
C ALA A 758 13.72 21.88 3.69
N ALA A 759 14.84 22.21 4.30
CA ALA A 759 15.88 22.84 3.53
C ALA A 759 16.37 21.76 2.55
N LEU A 760 15.86 21.79 1.31
CA LEU A 760 16.37 20.97 0.22
C LEU A 760 17.88 21.27 0.11
N PRO A 761 18.76 20.26 0.09
CA PRO A 761 20.15 20.50 -0.24
C PRO A 761 20.19 21.01 -1.67
N ALA A 762 20.49 22.28 -1.82
CA ALA A 762 20.83 22.86 -3.11
C ALA A 762 22.22 22.33 -3.48
N ALA A 763 22.25 21.25 -4.23
CA ALA A 763 23.41 20.90 -5.05
C ALA A 763 22.86 20.40 -6.39
N PRO A 764 23.23 21.06 -7.49
CA PRO A 764 22.96 20.47 -8.80
C PRO A 764 23.70 19.14 -8.86
N VAL A 765 22.96 18.06 -9.12
CA VAL A 765 23.54 16.81 -9.55
C VAL A 765 24.11 17.06 -10.94
N GLN A 766 25.34 17.52 -11.01
CA GLN A 766 26.03 17.55 -12.31
C GLN A 766 26.07 16.10 -12.81
N PRO A 767 25.67 15.87 -14.08
CA PRO A 767 25.92 14.59 -14.69
C PRO A 767 27.43 14.33 -14.53
N ALA A 768 27.79 13.13 -14.14
CA ALA A 768 29.16 12.68 -14.30
C ALA A 768 29.45 12.87 -15.78
N ALA A 769 30.25 13.88 -16.12
CA ALA A 769 30.71 14.08 -17.46
C ALA A 769 31.37 12.77 -17.87
N ALA A 770 30.76 12.07 -18.80
CA ALA A 770 31.52 11.18 -19.63
C ALA A 770 32.53 12.11 -20.31
N GLU A 771 33.77 12.05 -19.87
CA GLU A 771 34.88 12.68 -20.55
C GLU A 771 34.97 12.03 -21.94
N ASN A 772 34.26 12.63 -22.91
CA ASN A 772 34.51 12.49 -24.32
C ASN A 772 35.02 13.82 -24.83
N THR A 773 36.24 14.19 -24.44
CA THR A 773 37.08 15.10 -25.18
C THR A 773 37.76 14.30 -26.30
N ALA A 774 37.15 14.33 -27.48
CA ALA A 774 37.86 13.99 -28.67
C ALA A 774 38.82 15.14 -29.00
N GLU A 775 40.06 15.08 -28.56
CA GLU A 775 41.18 15.79 -29.13
C GLU A 775 42.04 14.81 -29.97
N PRO A 776 42.70 15.29 -31.07
CA PRO A 776 43.24 14.42 -32.09
C PRO A 776 44.48 13.62 -31.59
N VAL A 777 44.49 12.40 -32.01
CA VAL A 777 45.48 11.35 -31.76
C VAL A 777 46.93 11.83 -32.00
N SER A 778 47.69 11.95 -30.93
CA SER A 778 49.14 11.74 -30.93
C SER A 778 49.42 10.52 -30.09
N ALA A 779 50.23 9.62 -30.54
CA ALA A 779 50.48 8.28 -30.07
C ALA A 779 50.80 8.18 -28.57
N PRO A 780 50.38 7.07 -27.89
CA PRO A 780 50.44 6.95 -26.44
C PRO A 780 51.83 6.62 -25.93
N VAL A 781 52.27 7.37 -24.93
CA VAL A 781 53.30 6.90 -23.99
C VAL A 781 52.54 6.09 -22.94
N VAL A 782 52.77 4.80 -22.95
CA VAL A 782 52.30 3.81 -21.98
C VAL A 782 52.85 4.18 -20.60
N LYS A 783 51.99 4.52 -19.66
CA LYS A 783 52.20 4.35 -18.22
C LYS A 783 51.42 3.12 -17.80
N GLU A 784 52.16 2.05 -17.52
CA GLU A 784 51.62 0.85 -16.86
C GLU A 784 51.14 1.20 -15.45
N ASP A 785 49.81 1.22 -15.27
CA ASP A 785 49.21 1.09 -13.95
C ASP A 785 49.19 -0.39 -13.57
N ASN A 786 50.16 -0.76 -12.74
CA ASN A 786 50.41 -2.10 -12.22
C ASN A 786 49.38 -2.44 -11.10
N ALA A 787 48.10 -2.46 -11.37
CA ALA A 787 47.13 -3.08 -10.46
C ALA A 787 47.18 -4.59 -10.65
N MET A 788 47.79 -5.31 -9.70
CA MET A 788 47.84 -6.77 -9.73
C MET A 788 46.43 -7.32 -9.53
N LYS A 789 45.90 -8.01 -10.54
CA LYS A 789 44.62 -8.75 -10.44
C LYS A 789 44.94 -10.22 -10.20
N LYS A 790 44.21 -10.86 -9.27
CA LYS A 790 44.24 -12.30 -9.05
C LYS A 790 42.85 -12.86 -9.11
N THR A 791 42.73 -14.05 -9.75
CA THR A 791 41.46 -14.78 -9.82
C THR A 791 41.50 -16.00 -8.91
N LEU A 792 40.56 -16.07 -7.96
CA LEU A 792 40.39 -17.21 -7.08
C LEU A 792 39.25 -18.08 -7.61
N HIS A 793 39.46 -19.39 -7.70
CA HIS A 793 38.41 -20.36 -7.99
C HIS A 793 37.83 -20.87 -6.67
N VAL A 794 36.50 -20.62 -6.45
CA VAL A 794 35.83 -20.86 -5.16
C VAL A 794 34.69 -21.87 -5.36
N GLU A 795 34.79 -23.00 -4.70
CA GLU A 795 33.73 -24.03 -4.65
C GLU A 795 32.83 -23.83 -3.42
N GLY A 796 31.54 -24.11 -3.59
CA GLY A 796 30.52 -24.11 -2.53
C GLY A 796 29.65 -22.85 -2.49
N MET A 797 29.85 -21.86 -3.39
CA MET A 797 28.94 -20.73 -3.54
C MET A 797 27.69 -21.14 -4.33
N MET A 798 26.51 -21.01 -3.74
CA MET A 798 25.24 -21.45 -4.37
C MET A 798 24.27 -20.29 -4.66
N CYS A 799 24.56 -19.07 -4.24
CA CYS A 799 23.65 -17.92 -4.41
C CYS A 799 24.34 -16.57 -4.18
N CYS A 800 23.67 -15.48 -4.52
CA CYS A 800 24.16 -14.10 -4.34
C CYS A 800 24.53 -13.74 -2.89
N HIS A 801 23.98 -14.39 -1.87
CA HIS A 801 24.38 -14.20 -0.47
C HIS A 801 25.76 -14.81 -0.17
N CYS A 802 26.11 -15.91 -0.86
CA CYS A 802 27.45 -16.51 -0.80
C CYS A 802 28.48 -15.56 -1.44
N GLU A 803 28.16 -14.96 -2.60
CA GLU A 803 28.98 -13.95 -3.25
C GLU A 803 29.27 -12.76 -2.32
N ALA A 804 28.22 -12.18 -1.72
CA ALA A 804 28.33 -11.04 -0.81
C ALA A 804 29.19 -11.36 0.41
N ARG A 805 29.15 -12.61 0.92
CA ARG A 805 29.96 -13.05 2.06
C ARG A 805 31.43 -13.19 1.68
N VAL A 806 31.72 -13.82 0.56
CA VAL A 806 33.09 -13.98 0.03
C VAL A 806 33.65 -12.62 -0.35
N LYS A 807 32.91 -11.78 -1.03
CA LYS A 807 33.29 -10.40 -1.37
C LYS A 807 33.69 -9.62 -0.14
N LYS A 808 32.85 -9.60 0.88
CA LYS A 808 33.11 -8.87 2.14
C LYS A 808 34.32 -9.40 2.88
N ALA A 809 34.59 -10.69 2.83
CA ALA A 809 35.78 -11.28 3.48
C ALA A 809 37.07 -10.91 2.74
N LEU A 810 37.07 -10.87 1.42
CA LEU A 810 38.21 -10.44 0.61
C LEU A 810 38.46 -8.93 0.73
N GLU A 811 37.43 -8.10 0.67
CA GLU A 811 37.54 -6.64 0.84
C GLU A 811 37.87 -6.19 2.28
N ALA A 812 37.76 -7.09 3.26
CA ALA A 812 38.23 -6.82 4.62
C ALA A 812 39.75 -6.88 4.75
N LEU A 813 40.46 -7.39 3.74
CA LEU A 813 41.92 -7.38 3.71
C LEU A 813 42.42 -6.00 3.25
N PRO A 814 43.31 -5.33 4.01
CA PRO A 814 43.78 -3.96 3.71
C PRO A 814 44.49 -3.79 2.36
N ALA A 815 44.84 -4.89 1.73
CA ALA A 815 45.57 -4.92 0.46
C ALA A 815 44.64 -5.20 -0.75
N VAL A 816 43.36 -5.38 -0.53
CA VAL A 816 42.33 -5.58 -1.57
C VAL A 816 41.55 -4.30 -1.75
N ASP A 817 41.59 -3.71 -2.94
CA ASP A 817 40.83 -2.53 -3.29
C ASP A 817 39.41 -2.89 -3.69
N GLU A 818 39.25 -3.95 -4.47
CA GLU A 818 37.95 -4.40 -4.95
C GLU A 818 37.95 -5.92 -5.18
N ALA A 819 36.83 -6.59 -4.87
CA ALA A 819 36.61 -7.98 -5.18
C ALA A 819 35.30 -8.14 -5.98
N VAL A 820 35.37 -8.77 -7.15
CA VAL A 820 34.22 -9.14 -7.98
C VAL A 820 34.03 -10.65 -7.87
N VAL A 821 32.91 -11.10 -7.26
CA VAL A 821 32.65 -12.52 -6.98
C VAL A 821 31.43 -12.96 -7.77
N SER A 822 31.50 -14.12 -8.42
CA SER A 822 30.41 -14.75 -9.14
C SER A 822 30.22 -16.20 -8.73
N HIS A 823 29.03 -16.55 -8.22
CA HIS A 823 28.66 -17.92 -7.86
C HIS A 823 28.37 -18.76 -9.09
N GLU A 824 27.91 -18.15 -10.19
CA GLU A 824 27.65 -18.85 -11.47
C GLU A 824 28.98 -19.29 -12.14
N ALA A 825 29.98 -18.43 -12.10
CA ALA A 825 31.32 -18.74 -12.63
C ALA A 825 32.22 -19.51 -11.62
N GLY A 826 31.84 -19.54 -10.33
CA GLY A 826 32.68 -20.12 -9.28
C GLY A 826 33.98 -19.35 -9.06
N THR A 827 34.04 -18.05 -9.33
CA THR A 827 35.27 -17.24 -9.30
C THR A 827 35.12 -15.99 -8.46
N ALA A 828 36.26 -15.55 -7.88
CA ALA A 828 36.40 -14.25 -7.22
C ALA A 828 37.65 -13.54 -7.80
N ILE A 829 37.46 -12.41 -8.49
CA ILE A 829 38.51 -11.59 -9.07
C ILE A 829 38.84 -10.47 -8.09
N VAL A 830 40.09 -10.40 -7.61
CA VAL A 830 40.55 -9.41 -6.62
C VAL A 830 41.51 -8.45 -7.28
N THR A 831 41.29 -7.18 -7.09
CA THR A 831 42.21 -6.11 -7.47
C THR A 831 43.03 -5.71 -6.23
N LEU A 832 44.35 -5.82 -6.30
CA LEU A 832 45.24 -5.62 -5.18
C LEU A 832 46.02 -4.29 -5.30
N ASN A 833 46.09 -3.54 -4.21
CA ASN A 833 46.93 -2.32 -4.12
C ASN A 833 48.33 -2.59 -3.59
N THR A 834 48.56 -3.76 -2.97
CA THR A 834 49.87 -4.25 -2.48
C THR A 834 49.95 -5.76 -2.66
N VAL A 835 51.18 -6.30 -2.63
CA VAL A 835 51.39 -7.74 -2.77
C VAL A 835 50.89 -8.49 -1.55
N VAL A 836 49.91 -9.37 -1.76
CA VAL A 836 49.31 -10.26 -0.74
C VAL A 836 49.66 -11.69 -1.04
N SER A 837 49.92 -12.48 -0.01
CA SER A 837 50.19 -13.92 -0.19
C SER A 837 48.90 -14.64 -0.62
N ASP A 838 49.03 -15.64 -1.49
CA ASP A 838 47.90 -16.49 -1.90
C ASP A 838 47.29 -17.25 -0.70
N ALA A 839 48.11 -17.49 0.33
CA ALA A 839 47.66 -18.12 1.57
C ALA A 839 46.70 -17.25 2.37
N ASP A 840 46.87 -15.91 2.38
CA ASP A 840 45.98 -14.98 3.09
C ASP A 840 44.67 -14.78 2.35
N LEU A 841 44.69 -14.68 1.02
CA LEU A 841 43.49 -14.64 0.18
C LEU A 841 42.66 -15.92 0.32
N LYS A 842 43.35 -17.09 0.26
CA LYS A 842 42.72 -18.39 0.46
C LYS A 842 42.08 -18.51 1.83
N LYS A 843 42.79 -18.14 2.87
CA LYS A 843 42.33 -18.19 4.26
C LYS A 843 41.10 -17.31 4.47
N ALA A 844 41.06 -16.10 3.92
CA ALA A 844 39.92 -15.19 4.04
C ALA A 844 38.64 -15.80 3.48
N VAL A 845 38.72 -16.58 2.42
CA VAL A 845 37.57 -17.26 1.81
C VAL A 845 37.23 -18.54 2.58
N GLU A 846 38.23 -19.32 2.99
CA GLU A 846 38.03 -20.59 3.71
C GLU A 846 37.50 -20.38 5.14
N ASP A 847 37.83 -19.27 5.80
CA ASP A 847 37.25 -18.86 7.09
C ASP A 847 35.73 -18.55 7.00
N GLN A 848 35.16 -18.48 5.79
CA GLN A 848 33.73 -18.33 5.52
C GLN A 848 33.03 -19.63 5.10
N ASP A 849 33.66 -20.79 5.31
CA ASP A 849 33.20 -22.15 4.97
C ASP A 849 33.12 -22.42 3.45
N TYR A 850 33.91 -21.70 2.62
CA TYR A 850 34.05 -21.99 1.18
C TYR A 850 35.43 -22.53 0.88
N LYS A 851 35.55 -23.30 -0.21
CA LYS A 851 36.82 -23.93 -0.57
C LYS A 851 37.45 -23.25 -1.79
N VAL A 852 38.72 -22.81 -1.66
CA VAL A 852 39.50 -22.28 -2.79
C VAL A 852 40.27 -23.40 -3.44
N THR A 853 39.98 -23.65 -4.73
CA THR A 853 40.57 -24.73 -5.52
C THR A 853 41.76 -24.28 -6.37
N GLY A 854 41.89 -22.99 -6.67
CA GLY A 854 42.99 -22.41 -7.42
C GLY A 854 43.06 -20.91 -7.26
N ILE A 855 44.25 -20.32 -7.46
CA ILE A 855 44.49 -18.87 -7.51
C ILE A 855 45.40 -18.62 -8.69
N GLU A 856 44.97 -17.78 -9.62
CA GLU A 856 45.68 -17.38 -10.83
C GLU A 856 46.01 -15.89 -10.86
#